data_d77713ab0e0def5c907be5720e617572
#
_entry.id   d77713ab0e0def5c907be5720e617572
#
_cell.length_a   1.000
_cell.length_b   1.000
_cell.length_c   1.000
_cell.angle_alpha   90.00
_cell.angle_beta   90.00
_cell.angle_gamma   90.00
#
_symmetry.space_group_name_H-M   'P 1'
#
loop_
_entity.id
_entity.type
_entity.pdbx_description
1 polymer ?
#
loop_
_entity_poly.entity_id
_entity_poly.type
_entity_poly.pdbx_seq_one_letter_code
_entity_poly.pdbx_strand_id
1 'polypeptide(L)'
;LKKETTFLVGKKGTGKSTIIERAQYQIRVDKKSLSVYINAKTVFEVAKGAISINHEIDNMLSDVELRQLIVLKTFLEEFFKSLKEELNKEENKLFQTIGNKNRDTKLKKLSDEIDNQIKDRSELNVSKKVNTSTNSLQTSDASLGAKIGNKDVSVDSRLKQSNAIEYKSDEIFVKYLDMNNLINKINKIVEICKRDNIYIFIDDYSELGKEDREKFTQHIIQPFYHIAKESIFLKIASYPDKINFGNIEKKKVQCLSIDMYDIYGGRSIPNLESKATEYTKKLIETRLKNYTELTKEDVFDFNKFEDEDECFRLLFYTSMCIPRELGIILDNCMQSHLIHGKKISKQAIIEASEKNYTEEINPHYSRELSAKNIDVIEFDKLVIEDKIIEEVIELAQTNKKALAQIDNSFFRDLQEAPTSHFRINKNYEYLLANLEFNNFIYKLGELSGKDVAEDRFQNLEIVYCFNYGLCSYKKIIYGKPKDKTAKYYQQRKFNYSNKLGDILTESRKIQCPQGHEFSISELDGMKKYGMRCSTCMDEGENDSLCEEININSYTRNDIASDNRWTISEIKILTAIYKYEQRKSPNINASILAKEIDRTTQHIGHVCKELSNNKYVIRTKKKPEWPYSYSLPNSTVDLLINAKLVINKIEC
;
A
#
# COMPACT_ATOMS: atom_id res chain seq x y z
N LEU A 1 -18.83 -5.04 -21.23
CA LEU A 1 -17.41 -4.63 -21.08
C LEU A 1 -17.03 -3.70 -22.22
N LYS A 2 -16.41 -2.55 -21.89
CA LYS A 2 -15.92 -1.64 -22.94
C LYS A 2 -14.67 -2.22 -23.61
N LYS A 3 -14.53 -1.96 -24.91
CA LYS A 3 -13.37 -2.36 -25.74
C LYS A 3 -12.21 -1.37 -25.54
N GLU A 4 -11.66 -1.33 -24.34
CA GLU A 4 -10.53 -0.47 -23.97
C GLU A 4 -9.78 -1.06 -22.79
N THR A 5 -8.53 -0.67 -22.59
CA THR A 5 -7.77 -1.00 -21.38
C THR A 5 -8.38 -0.29 -20.17
N THR A 6 -8.68 -1.05 -19.11
CA THR A 6 -9.36 -0.56 -17.91
C THR A 6 -8.59 -0.97 -16.68
N PHE A 7 -8.33 -0.03 -15.77
CA PHE A 7 -7.92 -0.32 -14.41
C PHE A 7 -9.16 -0.37 -13.52
N LEU A 8 -9.41 -1.52 -12.90
CA LEU A 8 -10.41 -1.70 -11.86
C LEU A 8 -9.76 -1.36 -10.52
N VAL A 9 -10.09 -0.18 -10.00
CA VAL A 9 -9.41 0.42 -8.85
C VAL A 9 -10.25 0.25 -7.60
N GLY A 10 -9.65 -0.21 -6.52
CA GLY A 10 -10.34 -0.33 -5.24
C GLY A 10 -9.42 -0.89 -4.17
N LYS A 11 -9.75 -0.61 -2.91
CA LYS A 11 -9.02 -1.09 -1.74
C LYS A 11 -9.03 -2.62 -1.63
N LYS A 12 -8.25 -3.15 -0.71
CA LYS A 12 -8.25 -4.58 -0.39
C LYS A 12 -9.64 -4.99 0.11
N GLY A 13 -10.18 -6.09 -0.42
CA GLY A 13 -11.49 -6.61 0.02
C GLY A 13 -12.73 -6.01 -0.63
N THR A 14 -12.58 -5.00 -1.52
CA THR A 14 -13.72 -4.34 -2.21
C THR A 14 -14.41 -5.19 -3.29
N GLY A 15 -13.90 -6.40 -3.59
CA GLY A 15 -14.54 -7.33 -4.52
C GLY A 15 -14.03 -7.26 -5.96
N LYS A 16 -12.82 -6.72 -6.21
CA LYS A 16 -12.22 -6.66 -7.56
C LYS A 16 -12.23 -8.01 -8.28
N SER A 17 -11.72 -9.06 -7.61
CA SER A 17 -11.67 -10.43 -8.15
C SER A 17 -13.06 -10.97 -8.46
N THR A 18 -14.05 -10.72 -7.61
CA THR A 18 -15.45 -11.13 -7.83
C THR A 18 -16.06 -10.47 -9.07
N ILE A 19 -15.74 -9.18 -9.29
CA ILE A 19 -16.17 -8.45 -10.50
C ILE A 19 -15.50 -9.06 -11.74
N ILE A 20 -14.22 -9.40 -11.66
CA ILE A 20 -13.48 -10.06 -12.76
C ILE A 20 -14.12 -11.42 -13.06
N GLU A 21 -14.36 -12.26 -12.06
CA GLU A 21 -15.00 -13.56 -12.26
C GLU A 21 -16.40 -13.44 -12.90
N ARG A 22 -17.19 -12.47 -12.45
CA ARG A 22 -18.49 -12.19 -13.03
C ARG A 22 -18.39 -11.74 -14.49
N ALA A 23 -17.41 -10.88 -14.81
CA ALA A 23 -17.16 -10.43 -16.16
C ALA A 23 -16.73 -11.58 -17.08
N GLN A 24 -15.84 -12.46 -16.61
CA GLN A 24 -15.44 -13.66 -17.33
C GLN A 24 -16.62 -14.59 -17.61
N TYR A 25 -17.48 -14.81 -16.59
CA TYR A 25 -18.68 -15.61 -16.76
C TYR A 25 -19.58 -15.05 -17.88
N GLN A 26 -19.80 -13.73 -17.90
CA GLN A 26 -20.62 -13.08 -18.93
C GLN A 26 -20.00 -13.24 -20.34
N ILE A 27 -18.67 -13.06 -20.47
CA ILE A 27 -17.97 -13.25 -21.75
C ILE A 27 -18.17 -14.68 -22.28
N ARG A 28 -18.06 -15.68 -21.40
CA ARG A 28 -18.29 -17.09 -21.77
C ARG A 28 -19.72 -17.36 -22.21
N VAL A 29 -20.69 -16.73 -21.59
CA VAL A 29 -22.12 -16.85 -21.96
C VAL A 29 -22.38 -16.20 -23.33
N ASP A 30 -21.85 -15.01 -23.58
CA ASP A 30 -22.03 -14.25 -24.83
C ASP A 30 -21.32 -14.87 -26.02
N LYS A 31 -20.26 -15.64 -25.79
CA LYS A 31 -19.46 -16.35 -26.81
C LYS A 31 -18.91 -15.47 -27.95
N LYS A 32 -18.87 -14.14 -27.75
CA LYS A 32 -18.32 -13.21 -28.74
C LYS A 32 -16.83 -12.97 -28.58
N SER A 33 -16.32 -13.19 -27.40
CA SER A 33 -14.94 -12.89 -27.03
C SER A 33 -14.30 -14.04 -26.27
N LEU A 34 -12.96 -14.06 -26.22
CA LEU A 34 -12.20 -14.93 -25.32
C LEU A 34 -11.91 -14.19 -24.02
N SER A 35 -11.64 -14.95 -22.96
CA SER A 35 -11.32 -14.44 -21.64
C SER A 35 -10.14 -15.19 -21.04
N VAL A 36 -9.09 -14.49 -20.68
CA VAL A 36 -7.92 -15.05 -19.99
C VAL A 36 -7.78 -14.39 -18.62
N TYR A 37 -7.49 -15.17 -17.60
CA TYR A 37 -7.28 -14.68 -16.24
C TYR A 37 -5.87 -15.02 -15.76
N ILE A 38 -5.19 -14.03 -15.18
CA ILE A 38 -3.85 -14.18 -14.64
C ILE A 38 -3.82 -13.49 -13.26
N ASN A 39 -3.33 -14.22 -12.27
CA ASN A 39 -3.03 -13.63 -10.98
C ASN A 39 -1.55 -13.23 -10.94
N ALA A 40 -1.27 -11.92 -10.92
CA ALA A 40 0.09 -11.39 -10.97
C ALA A 40 0.91 -11.77 -9.72
N LYS A 41 0.28 -11.88 -8.55
CA LYS A 41 0.94 -12.32 -7.32
C LYS A 41 1.42 -13.77 -7.43
N THR A 42 0.58 -14.67 -7.95
CA THR A 42 0.97 -16.08 -8.16
C THR A 42 2.14 -16.18 -9.12
N VAL A 43 2.09 -15.42 -10.23
CA VAL A 43 3.20 -15.33 -11.19
C VAL A 43 4.49 -14.90 -10.49
N PHE A 44 4.43 -13.87 -9.67
CA PHE A 44 5.57 -13.36 -8.93
C PHE A 44 6.14 -14.37 -7.92
N GLU A 45 5.28 -15.06 -7.18
CA GLU A 45 5.73 -16.09 -6.22
C GLU A 45 6.37 -17.30 -6.93
N VAL A 46 5.84 -17.73 -8.07
CA VAL A 46 6.44 -18.77 -8.89
C VAL A 46 7.80 -18.34 -9.43
N ALA A 47 7.90 -17.09 -9.90
CA ALA A 47 9.14 -16.53 -10.42
C ALA A 47 10.26 -16.44 -9.37
N LYS A 48 9.94 -16.25 -8.08
CA LYS A 48 10.93 -16.27 -6.98
C LYS A 48 11.67 -17.60 -6.86
N GLY A 49 11.07 -18.70 -7.28
CA GLY A 49 11.68 -20.02 -7.24
C GLY A 49 12.67 -20.28 -8.39
N ALA A 50 12.65 -19.45 -9.44
CA ALA A 50 13.51 -19.58 -10.61
C ALA A 50 14.78 -18.73 -10.43
N ILE A 51 15.96 -19.36 -10.57
CA ILE A 51 17.26 -18.71 -10.30
C ILE A 51 17.96 -18.25 -11.58
N SER A 52 17.59 -18.84 -12.74
CA SER A 52 18.33 -18.68 -14.01
C SER A 52 17.37 -18.78 -15.20
N ILE A 53 17.73 -18.09 -16.28
CA ILE A 53 17.08 -18.25 -17.59
C ILE A 53 18.01 -19.06 -18.49
N ASN A 54 19.22 -18.56 -18.74
CA ASN A 54 20.32 -19.25 -19.38
C ASN A 54 21.63 -18.52 -19.06
N HIS A 55 22.76 -19.23 -19.22
CA HIS A 55 24.08 -18.74 -18.84
C HIS A 55 24.49 -17.43 -19.57
N GLU A 56 24.05 -17.20 -20.80
CA GLU A 56 24.40 -16.00 -21.57
C GLU A 56 23.64 -14.76 -21.03
N ILE A 57 22.35 -14.89 -20.80
CA ILE A 57 21.49 -13.81 -20.28
C ILE A 57 21.84 -13.49 -18.81
N ASP A 58 22.08 -14.52 -18.01
CA ASP A 58 22.41 -14.40 -16.60
C ASP A 58 23.72 -13.58 -16.40
N ASN A 59 24.69 -13.74 -17.31
CA ASN A 59 25.93 -12.96 -17.27
C ASN A 59 25.80 -11.52 -17.81
N MET A 60 24.69 -11.18 -18.46
CA MET A 60 24.48 -9.86 -19.06
C MET A 60 23.64 -8.92 -18.21
N LEU A 61 22.86 -9.45 -17.28
CA LEU A 61 21.93 -8.73 -16.44
C LEU A 61 22.39 -8.76 -14.99
N SER A 62 22.06 -7.70 -14.25
CA SER A 62 22.16 -7.72 -12.80
C SER A 62 21.13 -8.68 -12.20
N ASP A 63 21.33 -9.12 -10.94
CA ASP A 63 20.41 -10.00 -10.25
C ASP A 63 18.96 -9.45 -10.21
N VAL A 64 18.82 -8.13 -10.08
CA VAL A 64 17.54 -7.43 -10.08
C VAL A 64 16.87 -7.51 -11.46
N GLU A 65 17.60 -7.20 -12.53
CA GLU A 65 17.10 -7.23 -13.90
C GLU A 65 16.79 -8.66 -14.35
N LEU A 66 17.63 -9.62 -13.99
CA LEU A 66 17.38 -11.04 -14.25
C LEU A 66 16.08 -11.49 -13.59
N ARG A 67 15.88 -11.13 -12.33
CA ARG A 67 14.63 -11.43 -11.62
C ARG A 67 13.41 -10.80 -12.31
N GLN A 68 13.50 -9.55 -12.75
CA GLN A 68 12.44 -8.87 -13.48
C GLN A 68 12.11 -9.59 -14.79
N LEU A 69 13.12 -10.02 -15.54
CA LEU A 69 12.93 -10.77 -16.78
C LEU A 69 12.28 -12.15 -16.52
N ILE A 70 12.64 -12.82 -15.42
CA ILE A 70 12.02 -14.07 -14.99
C ILE A 70 10.52 -13.85 -14.68
N VAL A 71 10.16 -12.78 -13.98
CA VAL A 71 8.75 -12.45 -13.71
C VAL A 71 7.97 -12.26 -15.01
N LEU A 72 8.52 -11.52 -15.97
CA LEU A 72 7.86 -11.27 -17.24
C LEU A 72 7.72 -12.55 -18.09
N LYS A 73 8.73 -13.40 -18.10
CA LYS A 73 8.69 -14.73 -18.75
C LYS A 73 7.60 -15.61 -18.12
N THR A 74 7.58 -15.71 -16.79
CA THR A 74 6.58 -16.50 -16.06
C THR A 74 5.16 -15.99 -16.30
N PHE A 75 4.99 -14.68 -16.43
CA PHE A 75 3.70 -14.08 -16.80
C PHE A 75 3.24 -14.56 -18.18
N LEU A 76 4.12 -14.58 -19.18
CA LEU A 76 3.76 -15.02 -20.52
C LEU A 76 3.46 -16.53 -20.55
N GLU A 77 4.21 -17.34 -19.81
CA GLU A 77 3.95 -18.77 -19.65
C GLU A 77 2.56 -19.03 -19.05
N GLU A 78 2.21 -18.34 -17.97
CA GLU A 78 0.90 -18.48 -17.34
C GLU A 78 -0.23 -17.93 -18.21
N PHE A 79 0.03 -16.84 -18.96
CA PHE A 79 -0.92 -16.33 -19.94
C PHE A 79 -1.26 -17.37 -21.01
N PHE A 80 -0.26 -18.01 -21.61
CA PHE A 80 -0.51 -19.02 -22.64
C PHE A 80 -1.13 -20.29 -22.07
N LYS A 81 -0.76 -20.69 -20.87
CA LYS A 81 -1.41 -21.80 -20.17
C LYS A 81 -2.89 -21.50 -19.92
N SER A 82 -3.23 -20.33 -19.39
CA SER A 82 -4.62 -19.90 -19.15
C SER A 82 -5.41 -19.78 -20.46
N LEU A 83 -4.79 -19.27 -21.53
CA LEU A 83 -5.41 -19.22 -22.85
C LEU A 83 -5.70 -20.62 -23.40
N LYS A 84 -4.76 -21.56 -23.25
CA LYS A 84 -4.92 -22.96 -23.67
C LYS A 84 -6.05 -23.66 -22.89
N GLU A 85 -6.13 -23.42 -21.58
CA GLU A 85 -7.23 -23.93 -20.76
C GLU A 85 -8.60 -23.37 -21.19
N GLU A 86 -8.67 -22.09 -21.52
CA GLU A 86 -9.91 -21.47 -21.99
C GLU A 86 -10.32 -22.01 -23.38
N LEU A 87 -9.37 -22.20 -24.28
CA LEU A 87 -9.62 -22.84 -25.61
C LEU A 87 -10.12 -24.28 -25.46
N ASN A 88 -9.57 -25.04 -24.51
CA ASN A 88 -10.03 -26.40 -24.24
C ASN A 88 -11.46 -26.40 -23.69
N LYS A 89 -11.84 -25.45 -22.84
CA LYS A 89 -13.23 -25.31 -22.38
C LYS A 89 -14.21 -24.99 -23.50
N GLU A 90 -13.82 -24.15 -24.44
CA GLU A 90 -14.59 -23.81 -25.64
C GLU A 90 -14.67 -24.99 -26.63
N GLU A 91 -13.57 -25.75 -26.82
CA GLU A 91 -13.55 -26.97 -27.61
C GLU A 91 -14.60 -27.97 -27.11
N ASN A 92 -14.63 -28.25 -25.82
CA ASN A 92 -15.59 -29.20 -25.25
C ASN A 92 -17.06 -28.81 -25.50
N LYS A 93 -17.37 -27.52 -25.64
CA LYS A 93 -18.71 -27.02 -25.98
C LYS A 93 -18.98 -26.95 -27.48
N LEU A 94 -17.94 -26.82 -28.31
CA LEU A 94 -18.04 -26.73 -29.75
C LEU A 94 -17.98 -28.12 -30.42
N PHE A 95 -17.32 -29.11 -29.82
CA PHE A 95 -17.26 -30.51 -30.32
C PHE A 95 -18.59 -31.25 -30.27
N GLN A 96 -19.54 -30.76 -29.46
CA GLN A 96 -20.90 -31.28 -29.49
C GLN A 96 -21.68 -30.84 -30.75
N THR A 97 -21.12 -29.93 -31.56
CA THR A 97 -21.72 -29.47 -32.83
C THR A 97 -20.68 -29.48 -33.94
N ILE A 98 -20.48 -30.69 -34.55
CA ILE A 98 -19.83 -30.93 -35.85
C ILE A 98 -18.34 -30.56 -35.96
N GLY A 99 -17.50 -31.59 -35.94
CA GLY A 99 -16.04 -31.53 -35.98
C GLY A 99 -15.44 -30.82 -37.20
N ASN A 100 -14.68 -29.78 -36.93
CA ASN A 100 -13.81 -29.14 -37.89
C ASN A 100 -12.34 -29.49 -37.55
N LYS A 101 -11.95 -30.75 -37.90
CA LYS A 101 -10.58 -31.29 -37.70
C LYS A 101 -9.47 -30.32 -38.14
N ASN A 102 -9.74 -29.51 -39.17
CA ASN A 102 -8.78 -28.56 -39.73
C ASN A 102 -8.52 -27.36 -38.81
N ARG A 103 -9.53 -26.92 -38.01
CA ARG A 103 -9.43 -25.84 -37.06
C ARG A 103 -8.60 -26.27 -35.84
N ASP A 104 -8.89 -27.44 -35.32
CA ASP A 104 -8.23 -27.99 -34.12
C ASP A 104 -6.75 -28.27 -34.42
N THR A 105 -6.42 -28.76 -35.60
CA THR A 105 -5.04 -28.94 -36.03
C THR A 105 -4.30 -27.61 -36.14
N LYS A 106 -4.96 -26.54 -36.63
CA LYS A 106 -4.35 -25.19 -36.69
C LYS A 106 -4.13 -24.58 -35.29
N LEU A 107 -5.10 -24.71 -34.38
CA LEU A 107 -4.97 -24.23 -33.01
C LEU A 107 -3.89 -24.99 -32.27
N LYS A 108 -3.83 -26.31 -32.39
CA LYS A 108 -2.79 -27.14 -31.80
C LYS A 108 -1.41 -26.76 -32.33
N LYS A 109 -1.26 -26.62 -33.64
CA LYS A 109 0.00 -26.20 -34.27
C LYS A 109 0.44 -24.82 -33.76
N LEU A 110 -0.48 -23.87 -33.65
CA LEU A 110 -0.18 -22.51 -33.15
C LEU A 110 0.19 -22.54 -31.68
N SER A 111 -0.48 -23.35 -30.86
CA SER A 111 -0.13 -23.56 -29.45
C SER A 111 1.27 -24.15 -29.29
N ASP A 112 1.59 -25.20 -30.10
CA ASP A 112 2.91 -25.83 -30.09
C ASP A 112 4.01 -24.86 -30.57
N GLU A 113 3.72 -24.02 -31.57
CA GLU A 113 4.64 -22.95 -32.00
C GLU A 113 4.90 -21.89 -30.93
N ILE A 114 3.89 -21.58 -30.12
CA ILE A 114 4.03 -20.64 -28.98
C ILE A 114 4.83 -21.31 -27.87
N ASP A 115 4.49 -22.54 -27.50
CA ASP A 115 5.21 -23.30 -26.46
C ASP A 115 6.70 -23.44 -26.81
N ASN A 116 7.00 -23.78 -28.10
CA ASN A 116 8.37 -23.87 -28.60
C ASN A 116 9.06 -22.51 -28.57
N GLN A 117 8.39 -21.44 -28.98
CA GLN A 117 8.96 -20.10 -28.99
C GLN A 117 9.30 -19.58 -27.58
N ILE A 118 8.55 -19.97 -26.53
CA ILE A 118 8.88 -19.66 -25.15
C ILE A 118 10.06 -20.51 -24.66
N LYS A 119 10.15 -21.76 -25.09
CA LYS A 119 11.24 -22.71 -24.75
C LYS A 119 12.54 -22.41 -25.50
N ASP A 120 12.46 -22.22 -26.84
CA ASP A 120 13.62 -22.02 -27.72
C ASP A 120 14.31 -20.65 -27.53
N ARG A 121 13.69 -19.71 -26.81
CA ARG A 121 14.31 -18.43 -26.46
C ARG A 121 15.46 -18.56 -25.46
N SER A 122 15.63 -19.74 -24.86
CA SER A 122 16.84 -20.07 -24.13
C SER A 122 18.11 -20.04 -24.98
N GLU A 123 18.00 -20.09 -26.33
CA GLU A 123 19.11 -20.11 -27.29
C GLU A 123 19.27 -18.80 -28.09
N LEU A 124 18.77 -17.66 -27.62
CA LEU A 124 18.97 -16.38 -28.31
C LEU A 124 20.45 -16.03 -28.41
N ASN A 125 20.97 -16.05 -29.64
CA ASN A 125 22.28 -15.48 -30.00
C ASN A 125 22.28 -13.96 -29.81
N VAL A 126 22.21 -13.51 -28.56
CA VAL A 126 22.32 -12.09 -28.17
C VAL A 126 23.77 -11.61 -28.35
N SER A 127 24.73 -12.54 -28.35
CA SER A 127 26.17 -12.29 -28.33
C SER A 127 26.73 -11.57 -29.56
N LYS A 128 26.19 -11.77 -30.76
CA LYS A 128 26.83 -11.23 -31.98
C LYS A 128 26.57 -9.75 -32.29
N LYS A 129 25.42 -9.18 -31.86
CA LYS A 129 25.10 -7.76 -32.14
C LYS A 129 25.40 -6.80 -31.01
N VAL A 130 25.40 -7.26 -29.75
CA VAL A 130 25.70 -6.43 -28.58
C VAL A 130 27.20 -6.13 -28.51
N ASN A 131 28.08 -7.09 -28.89
CA ASN A 131 29.52 -6.86 -28.92
C ASN A 131 29.96 -5.84 -29.99
N THR A 132 29.22 -5.66 -31.07
CA THR A 132 29.54 -4.65 -32.10
C THR A 132 29.18 -3.23 -31.68
N SER A 133 28.14 -3.05 -30.88
CA SER A 133 27.81 -1.72 -30.34
C SER A 133 28.64 -1.31 -29.15
N THR A 134 29.13 -2.25 -28.34
CA THR A 134 30.00 -1.98 -27.20
C THR A 134 31.42 -1.56 -27.65
N ASN A 135 31.92 -2.17 -28.71
CA ASN A 135 33.24 -1.79 -29.26
C ASN A 135 33.23 -0.45 -30.00
N SER A 136 32.08 -0.04 -30.60
CA SER A 136 31.96 1.28 -31.23
C SER A 136 31.80 2.42 -30.24
N LEU A 137 31.21 2.16 -29.08
CA LEU A 137 31.08 3.16 -27.98
C LEU A 137 32.38 3.34 -27.19
N GLN A 138 33.16 2.25 -26.97
CA GLN A 138 34.45 2.36 -26.29
C GLN A 138 35.49 3.06 -27.14
N THR A 139 35.44 2.98 -28.47
CA THR A 139 36.38 3.66 -29.36
C THR A 139 36.05 5.13 -29.61
N SER A 140 34.82 5.55 -29.49
CA SER A 140 34.44 6.97 -29.62
C SER A 140 34.67 7.80 -28.36
N ASP A 141 34.56 7.20 -27.16
CA ASP A 141 34.78 7.93 -25.90
C ASP A 141 36.24 8.07 -25.51
N ALA A 142 37.14 7.20 -26.00
CA ALA A 142 38.56 7.29 -25.75
C ALA A 142 39.24 8.47 -26.49
N SER A 143 38.61 9.01 -27.56
CA SER A 143 39.16 10.11 -28.34
C SER A 143 38.75 11.51 -27.84
N LEU A 144 37.69 11.61 -27.01
CA LEU A 144 37.17 12.86 -26.46
C LEU A 144 37.63 13.17 -25.03
N GLY A 145 38.22 12.17 -24.33
CA GLY A 145 38.63 12.30 -22.93
C GLY A 145 39.96 12.98 -22.67
N ALA A 146 40.73 13.36 -23.71
CA ALA A 146 42.13 13.83 -23.56
C ALA A 146 42.29 15.36 -23.45
N LYS A 147 41.25 16.15 -23.32
CA LYS A 147 41.36 17.62 -23.36
C LYS A 147 40.54 18.43 -22.34
N ILE A 148 40.13 17.90 -21.22
CA ILE A 148 39.56 18.74 -20.16
C ILE A 148 40.09 18.29 -18.81
N GLY A 149 40.71 19.25 -18.10
CA GLY A 149 41.50 19.03 -16.89
C GLY A 149 40.68 18.57 -15.68
N ASN A 150 41.41 17.87 -14.81
CA ASN A 150 41.01 17.35 -13.51
C ASN A 150 40.09 18.30 -12.69
N LYS A 151 38.82 17.96 -12.51
CA LYS A 151 38.11 18.04 -11.24
C LYS A 151 36.63 17.60 -11.21
N ASP A 152 35.98 17.35 -12.35
CA ASP A 152 34.52 17.07 -12.32
C ASP A 152 34.06 15.76 -13.03
N VAL A 153 34.91 14.74 -13.11
CA VAL A 153 34.67 13.55 -13.95
C VAL A 153 33.94 12.43 -13.24
N SER A 154 33.72 12.47 -11.91
CA SER A 154 33.23 11.30 -11.17
C SER A 154 31.71 11.10 -11.12
N VAL A 155 30.93 12.17 -11.23
CA VAL A 155 29.46 12.09 -11.13
C VAL A 155 28.81 11.86 -12.50
N ASP A 156 29.32 12.57 -13.52
CA ASP A 156 28.75 12.47 -14.88
C ASP A 156 29.06 11.13 -15.57
N SER A 157 30.21 10.52 -15.23
CA SER A 157 30.59 9.19 -15.74
C SER A 157 29.73 8.07 -15.13
N ARG A 158 29.36 8.18 -13.85
CA ARG A 158 28.48 7.22 -13.19
C ARG A 158 27.03 7.29 -13.71
N LEU A 159 26.52 8.49 -13.96
CA LEU A 159 25.20 8.71 -14.56
C LEU A 159 25.15 8.21 -16.02
N LYS A 160 26.19 8.47 -16.83
CA LYS A 160 26.29 7.94 -18.20
C LYS A 160 26.45 6.42 -18.24
N GLN A 161 27.17 5.85 -17.27
CA GLN A 161 27.37 4.41 -17.18
C GLN A 161 26.10 3.69 -16.69
N SER A 162 25.36 4.26 -15.74
CA SER A 162 24.06 3.74 -15.31
C SER A 162 23.00 3.80 -16.43
N ASN A 163 22.93 4.92 -17.16
CA ASN A 163 22.02 5.06 -18.29
C ASN A 163 22.38 4.10 -19.45
N ALA A 164 23.65 3.89 -19.75
CA ALA A 164 24.10 2.95 -20.79
C ALA A 164 23.79 1.48 -20.41
N ILE A 165 23.86 1.13 -19.14
CA ILE A 165 23.48 -0.19 -18.63
C ILE A 165 21.97 -0.39 -18.71
N GLU A 166 21.18 0.61 -18.36
CA GLU A 166 19.71 0.55 -18.41
C GLU A 166 19.19 0.41 -19.85
N TYR A 167 19.76 1.14 -20.82
CA TYR A 167 19.44 0.95 -22.24
C TYR A 167 19.77 -0.45 -22.74
N LYS A 168 20.83 -1.07 -22.23
CA LYS A 168 21.22 -2.42 -22.62
C LYS A 168 20.27 -3.49 -22.10
N SER A 169 19.81 -3.36 -20.88
CA SER A 169 18.84 -4.29 -20.29
C SER A 169 17.46 -4.21 -20.96
N ASP A 170 16.98 -3.01 -21.26
CA ASP A 170 15.71 -2.83 -21.97
C ASP A 170 15.75 -3.42 -23.41
N GLU A 171 16.89 -3.33 -24.11
CA GLU A 171 17.09 -4.01 -25.41
C GLU A 171 17.00 -5.54 -25.27
N ILE A 172 17.55 -6.10 -24.21
CA ILE A 172 17.48 -7.55 -23.94
C ILE A 172 16.01 -7.94 -23.67
N PHE A 173 15.29 -7.18 -22.84
CA PHE A 173 13.88 -7.42 -22.56
C PHE A 173 13.02 -7.39 -23.84
N VAL A 174 13.17 -6.36 -24.68
CA VAL A 174 12.41 -6.22 -25.93
C VAL A 174 12.70 -7.38 -26.89
N LYS A 175 13.95 -7.79 -27.04
CA LYS A 175 14.35 -8.90 -27.92
C LYS A 175 13.88 -10.24 -27.37
N TYR A 176 14.00 -10.45 -26.07
CA TYR A 176 13.60 -11.69 -25.42
C TYR A 176 12.10 -11.90 -25.43
N LEU A 177 11.32 -10.87 -25.11
CA LEU A 177 9.87 -10.97 -25.02
C LEU A 177 9.18 -11.00 -26.40
N ASP A 178 9.74 -10.26 -27.40
CA ASP A 178 9.20 -10.14 -28.79
C ASP A 178 7.66 -10.01 -28.84
N MET A 179 7.16 -9.00 -28.12
CA MET A 179 5.72 -8.78 -27.93
C MET A 179 4.96 -8.62 -29.25
N ASN A 180 5.60 -8.09 -30.30
CA ASN A 180 4.98 -7.97 -31.64
C ASN A 180 4.57 -9.33 -32.20
N ASN A 181 5.49 -10.29 -32.18
CA ASN A 181 5.22 -11.64 -32.66
C ASN A 181 4.17 -12.35 -31.80
N LEU A 182 4.24 -12.20 -30.48
CA LEU A 182 3.26 -12.77 -29.55
C LEU A 182 1.85 -12.22 -29.80
N ILE A 183 1.70 -10.91 -29.93
CA ILE A 183 0.41 -10.26 -30.20
C ILE A 183 -0.15 -10.72 -31.56
N ASN A 184 0.68 -10.83 -32.60
CA ASN A 184 0.26 -11.35 -33.89
C ASN A 184 -0.23 -12.79 -33.81
N LYS A 185 0.39 -13.65 -33.01
CA LYS A 185 -0.08 -15.02 -32.78
C LYS A 185 -1.39 -15.08 -32.02
N ILE A 186 -1.55 -14.24 -31.00
CA ILE A 186 -2.82 -14.11 -30.25
C ILE A 186 -3.94 -13.67 -31.18
N ASN A 187 -3.70 -12.70 -32.05
CA ASN A 187 -4.69 -12.26 -33.04
C ASN A 187 -5.11 -13.40 -34.00
N LYS A 188 -4.15 -14.20 -34.46
CA LYS A 188 -4.46 -15.40 -35.27
C LYS A 188 -5.32 -16.41 -34.50
N ILE A 189 -5.09 -16.59 -33.19
CA ILE A 189 -5.93 -17.48 -32.37
C ILE A 189 -7.37 -16.94 -32.30
N VAL A 190 -7.54 -15.64 -32.03
CA VAL A 190 -8.85 -14.96 -31.96
C VAL A 190 -9.61 -15.16 -33.29
N GLU A 191 -8.93 -14.96 -34.43
CA GLU A 191 -9.47 -15.13 -35.77
C GLU A 191 -9.88 -16.59 -36.07
N ILE A 192 -9.00 -17.57 -35.78
CA ILE A 192 -9.29 -19.00 -35.95
C ILE A 192 -10.48 -19.42 -35.09
N CYS A 193 -10.61 -18.87 -33.89
CA CYS A 193 -11.73 -19.11 -32.98
C CYS A 193 -13.02 -18.42 -33.42
N LYS A 194 -12.97 -17.57 -34.47
CA LYS A 194 -14.10 -16.73 -34.91
C LYS A 194 -14.67 -15.91 -33.76
N ARG A 195 -13.78 -15.27 -32.98
CA ARG A 195 -14.13 -14.35 -31.91
C ARG A 195 -13.79 -12.93 -32.35
N ASP A 196 -14.48 -11.95 -31.77
CA ASP A 196 -14.23 -10.52 -32.06
C ASP A 196 -12.94 -10.03 -31.39
N ASN A 197 -12.70 -10.47 -30.16
CA ASN A 197 -11.58 -9.99 -29.35
C ASN A 197 -11.29 -10.92 -28.15
N ILE A 198 -10.22 -10.58 -27.42
CA ILE A 198 -9.82 -11.24 -26.18
C ILE A 198 -9.72 -10.20 -25.05
N TYR A 199 -10.27 -10.52 -23.89
CA TYR A 199 -10.08 -9.80 -22.66
C TYR A 199 -9.07 -10.52 -21.77
N ILE A 200 -8.01 -9.80 -21.37
CA ILE A 200 -6.99 -10.31 -20.47
C ILE A 200 -7.22 -9.65 -19.11
N PHE A 201 -7.61 -10.43 -18.13
CA PHE A 201 -7.80 -10.00 -16.76
C PHE A 201 -6.52 -10.26 -15.97
N ILE A 202 -5.96 -9.20 -15.40
CA ILE A 202 -4.77 -9.24 -14.55
C ILE A 202 -5.21 -8.85 -13.14
N ASP A 203 -5.24 -9.81 -12.24
CA ASP A 203 -5.58 -9.60 -10.84
C ASP A 203 -4.31 -9.48 -9.99
N ASP A 204 -4.45 -8.87 -8.81
CA ASP A 204 -3.36 -8.65 -7.84
C ASP A 204 -2.10 -7.97 -8.42
N TYR A 205 -2.25 -7.16 -9.48
CA TYR A 205 -1.16 -6.38 -10.09
C TYR A 205 -0.41 -5.51 -9.07
N SER A 206 -1.13 -4.98 -8.09
CA SER A 206 -0.57 -4.11 -7.05
C SER A 206 0.28 -4.83 -5.99
N GLU A 207 0.27 -6.16 -5.98
CA GLU A 207 1.13 -6.97 -5.10
C GLU A 207 2.58 -7.08 -5.62
N LEU A 208 2.81 -6.70 -6.88
CA LEU A 208 4.16 -6.55 -7.43
C LEU A 208 4.90 -5.41 -6.75
N GLY A 209 6.21 -5.55 -6.54
CA GLY A 209 7.09 -4.46 -6.08
C GLY A 209 7.04 -3.24 -7.01
N LYS A 210 7.45 -2.07 -6.57
CA LYS A 210 7.38 -0.83 -7.36
C LYS A 210 8.15 -0.97 -8.68
N GLU A 211 9.40 -1.41 -8.62
CA GLU A 211 10.25 -1.60 -9.79
C GLU A 211 9.71 -2.70 -10.73
N ASP A 212 9.22 -3.81 -10.14
CA ASP A 212 8.61 -4.88 -10.91
C ASP A 212 7.35 -4.40 -11.65
N ARG A 213 6.51 -3.53 -11.03
CA ARG A 213 5.36 -2.91 -11.69
C ARG A 213 5.75 -1.99 -12.83
N GLU A 214 6.83 -1.22 -12.68
CA GLU A 214 7.35 -0.34 -13.72
C GLU A 214 7.78 -1.15 -14.93
N LYS A 215 8.59 -2.18 -14.76
CA LYS A 215 9.04 -3.07 -15.84
C LYS A 215 7.87 -3.87 -16.45
N PHE A 216 6.95 -4.36 -15.62
CA PHE A 216 5.74 -5.04 -16.10
C PHE A 216 4.88 -4.10 -16.97
N THR A 217 4.71 -2.85 -16.55
CA THR A 217 3.97 -1.86 -17.34
C THR A 217 4.68 -1.58 -18.66
N GLN A 218 5.99 -1.36 -18.64
CA GLN A 218 6.80 -1.03 -19.81
C GLN A 218 6.81 -2.18 -20.83
N HIS A 219 6.98 -3.42 -20.39
CA HIS A 219 7.23 -4.56 -21.29
C HIS A 219 5.99 -5.42 -21.57
N ILE A 220 4.91 -5.31 -20.79
CA ILE A 220 3.67 -6.06 -20.99
C ILE A 220 2.49 -5.14 -21.29
N ILE A 221 2.14 -4.23 -20.36
CA ILE A 221 0.93 -3.42 -20.51
C ILE A 221 1.02 -2.48 -21.71
N GLN A 222 2.12 -1.75 -21.87
CA GLN A 222 2.29 -0.80 -22.96
C GLN A 222 2.30 -1.46 -24.35
N PRO A 223 3.02 -2.58 -24.60
CA PRO A 223 2.95 -3.27 -25.88
C PRO A 223 1.54 -3.75 -26.23
N PHE A 224 0.83 -4.37 -25.28
CA PHE A 224 -0.57 -4.74 -25.52
C PHE A 224 -1.45 -3.53 -25.83
N TYR A 225 -1.25 -2.44 -25.10
CA TYR A 225 -2.02 -1.21 -25.31
C TYR A 225 -1.75 -0.56 -26.68
N HIS A 226 -0.49 -0.49 -27.10
CA HIS A 226 -0.12 0.22 -28.34
C HIS A 226 -0.29 -0.60 -29.61
N ILE A 227 -0.01 -1.92 -29.54
CA ILE A 227 0.04 -2.79 -30.73
C ILE A 227 -1.32 -3.45 -30.97
N ALA A 228 -2.02 -3.85 -29.90
CA ALA A 228 -3.20 -4.70 -29.99
C ALA A 228 -4.54 -3.97 -29.86
N LYS A 229 -4.60 -2.72 -30.28
CA LYS A 229 -5.69 -1.75 -30.03
C LYS A 229 -7.11 -2.22 -30.32
N GLU A 230 -7.31 -3.15 -31.24
CA GLU A 230 -8.65 -3.51 -31.74
C GLU A 230 -9.10 -4.91 -31.31
N SER A 231 -8.18 -5.75 -30.86
CA SER A 231 -8.46 -7.17 -30.60
C SER A 231 -8.16 -7.63 -29.19
N ILE A 232 -7.28 -6.95 -28.45
CA ILE A 232 -6.87 -7.35 -27.11
C ILE A 232 -7.11 -6.20 -26.12
N PHE A 233 -7.86 -6.49 -25.05
CA PHE A 233 -8.21 -5.48 -24.04
C PHE A 233 -7.81 -5.94 -22.65
N LEU A 234 -6.94 -5.17 -21.99
CA LEU A 234 -6.50 -5.44 -20.63
C LEU A 234 -7.53 -4.95 -19.61
N LYS A 235 -7.78 -5.76 -18.59
CA LYS A 235 -8.61 -5.45 -17.43
C LYS A 235 -7.78 -5.72 -16.17
N ILE A 236 -7.22 -4.67 -15.57
CA ILE A 236 -6.19 -4.76 -14.55
C ILE A 236 -6.78 -4.35 -13.21
N ALA A 237 -6.79 -5.26 -12.23
CA ALA A 237 -7.18 -4.94 -10.86
C ALA A 237 -6.01 -4.30 -10.11
N SER A 238 -6.23 -3.11 -9.59
CA SER A 238 -5.18 -2.36 -8.89
C SER A 238 -5.70 -1.67 -7.62
N TYR A 239 -4.79 -1.39 -6.69
CA TYR A 239 -5.03 -0.45 -5.60
C TYR A 239 -4.89 0.99 -6.09
N PRO A 240 -5.56 1.98 -5.44
CA PRO A 240 -5.58 3.36 -5.90
C PRO A 240 -4.19 3.96 -6.13
N ASP A 241 -3.26 3.78 -5.18
CA ASP A 241 -1.93 4.40 -5.20
C ASP A 241 -0.86 3.55 -5.88
N LYS A 242 -1.23 2.36 -6.39
CA LYS A 242 -0.28 1.41 -6.97
C LYS A 242 -0.45 1.22 -8.49
N ILE A 243 -1.05 2.19 -9.17
CA ILE A 243 -1.18 2.17 -10.62
C ILE A 243 0.04 2.81 -11.26
N ASN A 244 0.70 2.08 -12.15
CA ASN A 244 1.73 2.62 -13.02
C ASN A 244 1.19 2.68 -14.46
N PHE A 245 1.17 3.86 -15.05
CA PHE A 245 0.72 4.07 -16.44
C PHE A 245 1.88 4.03 -17.44
N GLY A 246 3.12 4.08 -16.96
CA GLY A 246 4.29 4.24 -17.82
C GLY A 246 4.13 5.45 -18.74
N ASN A 247 4.34 5.25 -20.05
CA ASN A 247 4.17 6.30 -21.07
C ASN A 247 2.72 6.41 -21.61
N ILE A 248 1.76 5.69 -21.01
CA ILE A 248 0.35 5.79 -21.42
C ILE A 248 -0.28 7.01 -20.79
N GLU A 249 -0.86 7.89 -21.58
CA GLU A 249 -1.61 9.04 -21.06
C GLU A 249 -2.80 8.57 -20.21
N LYS A 250 -2.84 8.98 -18.95
CA LYS A 250 -3.92 8.61 -18.00
C LYS A 250 -5.33 8.85 -18.55
N LYS A 251 -5.49 9.90 -19.36
CA LYS A 251 -6.80 10.27 -19.97
C LYS A 251 -7.27 9.27 -21.04
N LYS A 252 -6.38 8.46 -21.58
CA LYS A 252 -6.69 7.46 -22.64
C LYS A 252 -6.99 6.07 -22.08
N VAL A 253 -6.96 5.91 -20.76
CA VAL A 253 -7.22 4.66 -20.07
C VAL A 253 -8.39 4.86 -19.11
N GLN A 254 -9.31 3.91 -19.08
CA GLN A 254 -10.41 3.97 -18.12
C GLN A 254 -9.93 3.50 -16.75
N CYS A 255 -10.08 4.35 -15.73
CA CYS A 255 -9.98 3.95 -14.34
C CYS A 255 -11.39 3.84 -13.75
N LEU A 256 -11.81 2.63 -13.41
CA LEU A 256 -13.11 2.36 -12.81
C LEU A 256 -12.90 2.09 -11.33
N SER A 257 -13.20 3.07 -10.50
CA SER A 257 -13.16 2.89 -9.05
C SER A 257 -14.39 2.14 -8.56
N ILE A 258 -14.16 1.25 -7.59
CA ILE A 258 -15.22 0.50 -6.88
C ILE A 258 -15.21 0.81 -5.37
N ASP A 259 -14.48 1.83 -4.96
CA ASP A 259 -14.55 2.31 -3.58
C ASP A 259 -15.87 3.05 -3.33
N MET A 260 -16.40 2.89 -2.12
CA MET A 260 -17.69 3.48 -1.71
C MET A 260 -17.74 4.99 -1.97
N TYR A 261 -16.65 5.69 -1.65
CA TYR A 261 -16.56 7.13 -1.84
C TYR A 261 -16.73 7.52 -3.31
N ASP A 262 -16.05 6.83 -4.23
CA ASP A 262 -16.08 7.14 -5.65
C ASP A 262 -17.42 6.75 -6.30
N ILE A 263 -18.08 5.71 -5.79
CA ILE A 263 -19.37 5.23 -6.31
C ILE A 263 -20.53 6.08 -5.80
N TYR A 264 -20.58 6.33 -4.49
CA TYR A 264 -21.71 6.98 -3.81
C TYR A 264 -21.35 8.37 -3.31
N GLY A 265 -20.08 8.70 -3.28
CA GLY A 265 -19.55 9.97 -2.83
C GLY A 265 -20.04 11.12 -3.70
N GLY A 266 -19.81 12.28 -3.22
CA GLY A 266 -20.22 13.52 -3.82
C GLY A 266 -20.15 14.59 -2.74
N ARG A 267 -20.90 15.68 -2.93
CA ARG A 267 -20.91 16.79 -1.97
C ARG A 267 -21.82 16.55 -0.76
N SER A 268 -22.40 15.36 -0.60
CA SER A 268 -23.41 15.07 0.43
C SER A 268 -23.14 13.75 1.16
N ILE A 269 -22.55 13.83 2.35
CA ILE A 269 -22.35 12.67 3.24
C ILE A 269 -23.66 11.92 3.52
N PRO A 270 -24.81 12.58 3.84
CA PRO A 270 -26.07 11.87 4.06
C PRO A 270 -26.55 11.03 2.87
N ASN A 271 -26.33 11.50 1.63
CA ASN A 271 -26.68 10.74 0.44
C ASN A 271 -25.78 9.50 0.27
N LEU A 272 -24.48 9.63 0.57
CA LEU A 272 -23.55 8.52 0.59
C LEU A 272 -24.00 7.47 1.62
N GLU A 273 -24.26 7.88 2.86
CA GLU A 273 -24.70 6.99 3.94
C GLU A 273 -25.99 6.23 3.58
N SER A 274 -26.99 6.92 3.01
CA SER A 274 -28.24 6.31 2.59
C SER A 274 -28.03 5.23 1.52
N LYS A 275 -27.29 5.55 0.44
CA LYS A 275 -27.02 4.58 -0.64
C LYS A 275 -26.14 3.43 -0.19
N ALA A 276 -25.18 3.68 0.68
CA ALA A 276 -24.31 2.66 1.24
C ALA A 276 -25.06 1.70 2.17
N THR A 277 -26.01 2.22 2.96
CA THR A 277 -26.91 1.40 3.78
C THR A 277 -27.78 0.50 2.90
N GLU A 278 -28.39 1.05 1.84
CA GLU A 278 -29.19 0.30 0.88
C GLU A 278 -28.36 -0.81 0.19
N TYR A 279 -27.14 -0.48 -0.24
CA TYR A 279 -26.23 -1.46 -0.82
C TYR A 279 -25.91 -2.60 0.17
N THR A 280 -25.60 -2.27 1.42
CA THR A 280 -25.28 -3.25 2.47
C THR A 280 -26.47 -4.18 2.73
N LYS A 281 -27.68 -3.63 2.85
CA LYS A 281 -28.92 -4.39 2.97
C LYS A 281 -29.11 -5.36 1.81
N LYS A 282 -29.03 -4.86 0.57
CA LYS A 282 -29.20 -5.67 -0.65
C LYS A 282 -28.13 -6.75 -0.77
N LEU A 283 -26.89 -6.48 -0.37
CA LEU A 283 -25.81 -7.46 -0.39
C LEU A 283 -26.11 -8.63 0.55
N ILE A 284 -26.56 -8.34 1.78
CA ILE A 284 -26.90 -9.35 2.78
C ILE A 284 -28.12 -10.17 2.32
N GLU A 285 -29.20 -9.52 1.93
CA GLU A 285 -30.42 -10.19 1.45
C GLU A 285 -30.14 -11.09 0.25
N THR A 286 -29.29 -10.62 -0.69
CA THR A 286 -28.89 -11.42 -1.86
C THR A 286 -28.07 -12.65 -1.45
N ARG A 287 -27.18 -12.53 -0.48
CA ARG A 287 -26.38 -13.65 0.03
C ARG A 287 -27.25 -14.65 0.78
N LEU A 288 -28.11 -14.21 1.68
CA LEU A 288 -29.03 -15.10 2.39
C LEU A 288 -29.90 -15.89 1.39
N LYS A 289 -30.51 -15.20 0.43
CA LYS A 289 -31.34 -15.84 -0.61
C LYS A 289 -30.60 -16.87 -1.46
N ASN A 290 -29.33 -16.62 -1.82
CA ASN A 290 -28.62 -17.47 -2.77
C ASN A 290 -27.83 -18.61 -2.13
N TYR A 291 -27.48 -18.50 -0.85
CA TYR A 291 -26.56 -19.43 -0.19
C TYR A 291 -27.14 -20.09 1.06
N THR A 292 -28.30 -19.64 1.53
CA THR A 292 -28.97 -20.17 2.72
C THR A 292 -30.47 -20.27 2.50
N GLU A 293 -31.17 -20.96 3.41
CA GLU A 293 -32.62 -20.96 3.50
C GLU A 293 -33.13 -19.93 4.54
N LEU A 294 -32.23 -19.15 5.13
CA LEU A 294 -32.52 -18.19 6.18
C LEU A 294 -33.02 -16.86 5.61
N THR A 295 -33.92 -16.24 6.33
CA THR A 295 -34.34 -14.85 6.09
C THR A 295 -33.54 -13.90 7.00
N LYS A 296 -33.63 -12.60 6.76
CA LYS A 296 -32.99 -11.61 7.64
C LYS A 296 -33.61 -11.62 9.06
N GLU A 297 -34.90 -11.95 9.16
CA GLU A 297 -35.61 -12.09 10.43
C GLU A 297 -35.13 -13.30 11.24
N ASP A 298 -34.59 -14.33 10.60
CA ASP A 298 -33.97 -15.47 11.29
C ASP A 298 -32.58 -15.13 11.83
N VAL A 299 -31.89 -14.23 11.15
CA VAL A 299 -30.50 -13.87 11.47
C VAL A 299 -30.41 -12.73 12.47
N PHE A 300 -31.20 -11.67 12.31
CA PHE A 300 -31.12 -10.45 13.13
C PHE A 300 -32.26 -10.33 14.14
N ASP A 301 -31.94 -9.86 15.35
CA ASP A 301 -32.90 -9.49 16.38
C ASP A 301 -33.29 -8.02 16.25
N PHE A 302 -34.18 -7.72 15.31
CA PHE A 302 -34.64 -6.35 15.04
C PHE A 302 -35.26 -5.64 16.26
N ASN A 303 -35.69 -6.37 17.29
CA ASN A 303 -36.21 -5.77 18.53
C ASN A 303 -35.08 -5.05 19.35
N LYS A 304 -33.84 -5.31 19.04
CA LYS A 304 -32.66 -4.67 19.66
C LYS A 304 -32.15 -3.44 18.91
N PHE A 305 -32.85 -3.03 17.86
CA PHE A 305 -32.61 -1.84 17.06
C PHE A 305 -33.83 -0.93 17.14
N GLU A 306 -33.65 0.35 16.80
CA GLU A 306 -34.77 1.30 16.71
C GLU A 306 -35.70 0.96 15.54
N ASP A 307 -35.10 0.58 14.42
CA ASP A 307 -35.74 0.10 13.21
C ASP A 307 -34.81 -0.84 12.42
N GLU A 308 -35.32 -1.44 11.36
CA GLU A 308 -34.54 -2.31 10.47
C GLU A 308 -33.41 -1.56 9.79
N ASP A 309 -33.61 -0.31 9.42
CA ASP A 309 -32.60 0.50 8.74
C ASP A 309 -31.43 0.83 9.68
N GLU A 310 -31.65 0.95 10.99
CA GLU A 310 -30.55 1.09 11.95
C GLU A 310 -29.62 -0.11 11.94
N CYS A 311 -30.14 -1.34 11.83
CA CYS A 311 -29.33 -2.54 11.73
C CYS A 311 -28.39 -2.48 10.51
N PHE A 312 -28.96 -2.22 9.33
CA PHE A 312 -28.16 -2.17 8.10
C PHE A 312 -27.24 -0.97 8.03
N ARG A 313 -27.62 0.15 8.63
CA ARG A 313 -26.75 1.32 8.78
C ARG A 313 -25.57 1.03 9.71
N LEU A 314 -25.78 0.31 10.81
CA LEU A 314 -24.69 -0.13 11.67
C LEU A 314 -23.74 -1.09 10.95
N LEU A 315 -24.27 -2.06 10.19
CA LEU A 315 -23.46 -2.97 9.36
C LEU A 315 -22.69 -2.22 8.27
N PHE A 316 -23.29 -1.17 7.70
CA PHE A 316 -22.55 -0.25 6.82
C PHE A 316 -21.43 0.46 7.58
N TYR A 317 -21.68 1.08 8.73
CA TYR A 317 -20.66 1.81 9.48
C TYR A 317 -19.51 0.91 9.95
N THR A 318 -19.77 -0.35 10.26
CA THR A 318 -18.75 -1.29 10.70
C THR A 318 -17.90 -1.86 9.57
N SER A 319 -18.46 -1.93 8.34
CA SER A 319 -17.81 -2.53 7.17
C SER A 319 -17.43 -1.55 6.06
N MET A 320 -17.99 -0.33 6.08
CA MET A 320 -17.81 0.71 5.05
C MET A 320 -17.98 0.21 3.62
N CYS A 321 -19.00 -0.62 3.38
CA CYS A 321 -19.27 -1.28 2.10
C CYS A 321 -18.14 -2.16 1.57
N ILE A 322 -17.18 -2.55 2.39
CA ILE A 322 -16.13 -3.49 2.01
C ILE A 322 -16.64 -4.91 2.25
N PRO A 323 -16.93 -5.71 1.19
CA PRO A 323 -17.55 -7.02 1.34
C PRO A 323 -16.76 -8.01 2.18
N ARG A 324 -15.42 -7.88 2.22
CA ARG A 324 -14.56 -8.71 3.07
C ARG A 324 -14.75 -8.37 4.55
N GLU A 325 -14.73 -7.08 4.90
CA GLU A 325 -14.94 -6.61 6.27
C GLU A 325 -16.33 -7.02 6.77
N LEU A 326 -17.36 -6.81 5.95
CA LEU A 326 -18.72 -7.26 6.26
C LEU A 326 -18.77 -8.77 6.50
N GLY A 327 -18.04 -9.55 5.69
CA GLY A 327 -17.96 -11.01 5.86
C GLY A 327 -17.33 -11.41 7.19
N ILE A 328 -16.21 -10.79 7.57
CA ILE A 328 -15.53 -11.05 8.83
C ILE A 328 -16.41 -10.69 10.04
N ILE A 329 -17.08 -9.54 9.99
CA ILE A 329 -17.98 -9.10 11.06
C ILE A 329 -19.16 -10.06 11.22
N LEU A 330 -19.79 -10.46 10.11
CA LEU A 330 -20.89 -11.41 10.15
C LEU A 330 -20.44 -12.81 10.59
N ASP A 331 -19.26 -13.26 10.21
CA ASP A 331 -18.66 -14.52 10.68
C ASP A 331 -18.41 -14.49 12.21
N ASN A 332 -17.84 -13.40 12.72
CA ASN A 332 -17.68 -13.21 14.16
C ASN A 332 -19.03 -13.22 14.90
N CYS A 333 -20.08 -12.59 14.34
CA CYS A 333 -21.42 -12.64 14.89
C CYS A 333 -22.02 -14.05 14.82
N MET A 334 -21.80 -14.77 13.74
CA MET A 334 -22.24 -16.16 13.60
C MET A 334 -21.62 -17.03 14.68
N GLN A 335 -20.30 -16.96 14.85
CA GLN A 335 -19.56 -17.75 15.83
C GLN A 335 -19.98 -17.43 17.28
N SER A 336 -20.25 -16.17 17.60
CA SER A 336 -20.59 -15.76 18.96
C SER A 336 -22.09 -15.88 19.30
N HIS A 337 -22.97 -15.87 18.31
CA HIS A 337 -24.43 -15.81 18.54
C HIS A 337 -25.23 -16.89 17.79
N LEU A 338 -25.17 -16.94 16.45
CA LEU A 338 -26.08 -17.80 15.67
C LEU A 338 -25.89 -19.30 15.95
N ILE A 339 -24.64 -19.77 16.05
CA ILE A 339 -24.35 -21.18 16.39
C ILE A 339 -24.86 -21.58 17.78
N HIS A 340 -25.11 -20.60 18.65
CA HIS A 340 -25.67 -20.77 19.98
C HIS A 340 -27.20 -20.52 20.03
N GLY A 341 -27.86 -20.45 18.86
CA GLY A 341 -29.31 -20.22 18.75
C GLY A 341 -29.78 -18.81 19.12
N LYS A 342 -28.85 -17.82 19.18
CA LYS A 342 -29.15 -16.42 19.46
C LYS A 342 -29.08 -15.62 18.17
N LYS A 343 -30.06 -14.74 17.93
CA LYS A 343 -30.04 -13.80 16.82
C LYS A 343 -29.00 -12.68 17.05
N ILE A 344 -28.51 -12.11 15.96
CA ILE A 344 -27.52 -11.02 15.97
C ILE A 344 -28.19 -9.73 16.47
N SER A 345 -27.73 -9.21 17.58
CA SER A 345 -28.16 -7.95 18.18
C SER A 345 -27.23 -6.79 17.79
N LYS A 346 -27.64 -5.57 18.08
CA LYS A 346 -26.80 -4.36 17.95
C LYS A 346 -25.45 -4.52 18.65
N GLN A 347 -25.46 -5.02 19.88
CA GLN A 347 -24.26 -5.21 20.68
C GLN A 347 -23.32 -6.25 20.06
N ALA A 348 -23.88 -7.34 19.50
CA ALA A 348 -23.08 -8.35 18.80
C ALA A 348 -22.31 -7.79 17.61
N ILE A 349 -22.91 -6.90 16.83
CA ILE A 349 -22.24 -6.24 15.69
C ILE A 349 -21.12 -5.33 16.18
N ILE A 350 -21.34 -4.59 17.27
CA ILE A 350 -20.33 -3.70 17.86
C ILE A 350 -19.11 -4.52 18.33
N GLU A 351 -19.35 -5.59 19.10
CA GLU A 351 -18.30 -6.48 19.61
C GLU A 351 -17.53 -7.18 18.47
N ALA A 352 -18.24 -7.64 17.44
CA ALA A 352 -17.62 -8.23 16.26
C ALA A 352 -16.75 -7.23 15.49
N SER A 353 -17.17 -5.97 15.40
CA SER A 353 -16.38 -4.91 14.78
C SER A 353 -15.12 -4.56 15.59
N GLU A 354 -15.25 -4.50 16.93
CA GLU A 354 -14.10 -4.28 17.83
C GLU A 354 -13.09 -5.44 17.73
N LYS A 355 -13.60 -6.68 17.69
CA LYS A 355 -12.76 -7.87 17.50
C LYS A 355 -12.05 -7.84 16.16
N ASN A 356 -12.72 -7.49 15.06
CA ASN A 356 -12.08 -7.34 13.75
C ASN A 356 -10.97 -6.29 13.77
N TYR A 357 -11.18 -5.16 14.44
CA TYR A 357 -10.12 -4.16 14.58
C TYR A 357 -8.93 -4.67 15.38
N THR A 358 -9.16 -5.28 16.54
CA THR A 358 -8.09 -5.70 17.45
C THR A 358 -7.33 -6.94 17.00
N GLU A 359 -7.97 -7.86 16.30
CA GLU A 359 -7.36 -9.14 15.89
C GLU A 359 -6.85 -9.13 14.43
N GLU A 360 -7.46 -8.32 13.53
CA GLU A 360 -7.09 -8.31 12.11
C GLU A 360 -6.45 -6.99 11.68
N ILE A 361 -7.15 -5.84 11.81
CA ILE A 361 -6.71 -4.56 11.23
C ILE A 361 -5.44 -4.05 11.93
N ASN A 362 -5.48 -3.88 13.24
CA ASN A 362 -4.37 -3.33 14.01
C ASN A 362 -3.12 -4.23 14.01
N PRO A 363 -3.23 -5.57 14.18
CA PRO A 363 -2.05 -6.44 14.09
C PRO A 363 -1.45 -6.52 12.69
N HIS A 364 -2.27 -6.45 11.64
CA HIS A 364 -1.75 -6.43 10.26
C HIS A 364 -0.87 -5.20 10.02
N TYR A 365 -1.36 -4.02 10.38
CA TYR A 365 -0.62 -2.76 10.29
C TYR A 365 0.66 -2.78 11.14
N SER A 366 0.59 -3.30 12.36
CA SER A 366 1.75 -3.45 13.24
C SER A 366 2.81 -4.40 12.66
N ARG A 367 2.41 -5.43 11.91
CA ARG A 367 3.34 -6.31 11.17
C ARG A 367 3.97 -5.60 9.97
N GLU A 368 3.24 -4.77 9.25
CA GLU A 368 3.80 -3.93 8.19
C GLU A 368 4.86 -2.98 8.73
N LEU A 369 4.57 -2.30 9.85
CA LEU A 369 5.56 -1.47 10.56
C LEU A 369 6.79 -2.25 11.05
N SER A 370 6.66 -3.56 11.24
CA SER A 370 7.72 -4.45 11.74
C SER A 370 8.43 -5.22 10.63
N ALA A 371 8.07 -5.03 9.37
CA ALA A 371 8.70 -5.73 8.26
C ALA A 371 10.17 -5.29 8.06
N LYS A 372 11.07 -6.27 7.90
CA LYS A 372 12.52 -6.03 7.81
C LYS A 372 13.01 -5.52 6.45
N ASN A 373 12.21 -5.65 5.40
CA ASN A 373 12.56 -5.32 4.01
C ASN A 373 11.74 -4.15 3.47
N ILE A 374 11.52 -3.12 4.28
CA ILE A 374 10.82 -1.92 3.85
C ILE A 374 11.81 -0.99 3.16
N ASP A 375 11.47 -0.51 1.96
CA ASP A 375 12.22 0.55 1.29
C ASP A 375 12.30 1.78 2.21
N VAL A 376 13.42 2.44 2.18
CA VAL A 376 13.75 3.58 3.03
C VAL A 376 12.71 4.72 2.94
N ILE A 377 12.18 5.00 1.75
CA ILE A 377 11.13 6.01 1.54
C ILE A 377 9.79 5.55 2.15
N GLU A 378 9.47 4.28 2.05
CA GLU A 378 8.30 3.67 2.70
C GLU A 378 8.41 3.70 4.23
N PHE A 379 9.61 3.52 4.76
CA PHE A 379 9.87 3.58 6.19
C PHE A 379 9.56 4.94 6.80
N ASP A 380 10.12 6.03 6.24
CA ASP A 380 9.88 7.39 6.72
C ASP A 380 8.38 7.72 6.71
N LYS A 381 7.70 7.28 5.64
CA LYS A 381 6.26 7.45 5.49
C LYS A 381 5.48 6.72 6.59
N LEU A 382 5.84 5.46 6.87
CA LEU A 382 5.17 4.66 7.90
C LEU A 382 5.38 5.21 9.32
N VAL A 383 6.56 5.74 9.63
CA VAL A 383 6.81 6.37 10.95
C VAL A 383 5.98 7.62 11.14
N ILE A 384 5.86 8.45 10.10
CA ILE A 384 5.01 9.64 10.13
C ILE A 384 3.55 9.25 10.26
N GLU A 385 3.10 8.24 9.54
CA GLU A 385 1.72 7.75 9.59
C GLU A 385 1.35 7.16 10.97
N ASP A 386 2.26 6.41 11.60
CA ASP A 386 2.09 5.87 12.95
C ASP A 386 1.89 7.02 13.97
N LYS A 387 2.71 8.08 13.87
CA LYS A 387 2.56 9.28 14.69
C LYS A 387 1.24 10.01 14.39
N ILE A 388 0.87 10.13 13.13
CA ILE A 388 -0.39 10.78 12.71
C ILE A 388 -1.60 10.07 13.32
N ILE A 389 -1.69 8.73 13.20
CA ILE A 389 -2.87 8.01 13.70
C ILE A 389 -2.98 8.10 15.22
N GLU A 390 -1.86 8.02 15.94
CA GLU A 390 -1.83 8.20 17.41
C GLU A 390 -2.36 9.59 17.81
N GLU A 391 -1.83 10.66 17.22
CA GLU A 391 -2.21 12.03 17.52
C GLU A 391 -3.65 12.37 17.12
N VAL A 392 -4.12 11.87 15.99
CA VAL A 392 -5.50 12.10 15.52
C VAL A 392 -6.51 11.36 16.41
N ILE A 393 -6.17 10.16 16.89
CA ILE A 393 -6.96 9.43 17.89
C ILE A 393 -6.98 10.19 19.22
N GLU A 394 -5.83 10.66 19.70
CA GLU A 394 -5.73 11.43 20.94
C GLU A 394 -6.57 12.71 20.88
N LEU A 395 -6.51 13.44 19.75
CA LEU A 395 -7.37 14.61 19.53
C LEU A 395 -8.85 14.24 19.58
N ALA A 396 -9.26 13.13 18.99
CA ALA A 396 -10.65 12.69 19.03
C ALA A 396 -11.10 12.34 20.46
N GLN A 397 -10.26 11.67 21.24
CA GLN A 397 -10.53 11.33 22.63
C GLN A 397 -10.59 12.57 23.53
N THR A 398 -9.66 13.51 23.36
CA THR A 398 -9.60 14.76 24.13
C THR A 398 -10.79 15.65 23.79
N ASN A 399 -11.11 15.81 22.51
CA ASN A 399 -12.22 16.62 22.04
C ASN A 399 -13.58 16.08 22.50
N LYS A 400 -13.74 14.78 22.75
CA LYS A 400 -14.99 14.18 23.20
C LYS A 400 -15.61 14.88 24.40
N LYS A 401 -14.80 15.22 25.42
CA LYS A 401 -15.23 15.95 26.61
C LYS A 401 -15.13 17.47 26.43
N ALA A 402 -14.05 17.94 25.78
CA ALA A 402 -13.80 19.36 25.61
C ALA A 402 -14.87 20.06 24.78
N LEU A 403 -15.40 19.41 23.74
CA LEU A 403 -16.46 19.97 22.88
C LEU A 403 -17.78 20.12 23.62
N ALA A 404 -18.11 19.19 24.52
CA ALA A 404 -19.33 19.24 25.33
C ALA A 404 -19.38 20.46 26.27
N GLN A 405 -18.21 21.05 26.58
CA GLN A 405 -18.09 22.25 27.43
C GLN A 405 -18.19 23.57 26.65
N ILE A 406 -18.21 23.52 25.33
CA ILE A 406 -18.27 24.72 24.47
C ILE A 406 -19.71 25.17 24.33
N ASP A 407 -20.00 26.45 24.66
CA ASP A 407 -21.30 27.04 24.37
C ASP A 407 -21.49 27.31 22.87
N ASN A 408 -21.87 26.27 22.16
CA ASN A 408 -22.15 26.28 20.73
C ASN A 408 -23.39 25.45 20.46
N SER A 409 -24.28 25.87 19.58
CA SER A 409 -25.50 25.19 19.23
C SER A 409 -25.32 23.74 18.76
N PHE A 410 -24.11 23.39 18.24
CA PHE A 410 -23.79 22.03 17.82
C PHE A 410 -23.39 21.12 18.98
N PHE A 411 -22.88 21.67 20.09
CA PHE A 411 -22.34 20.91 21.22
C PHE A 411 -23.15 21.06 22.50
N ARG A 412 -24.06 22.07 22.54
CA ARG A 412 -24.92 22.30 23.69
C ARG A 412 -25.71 21.04 24.01
N ASP A 413 -25.88 20.78 25.28
CA ASP A 413 -26.64 19.64 25.83
C ASP A 413 -26.00 18.25 25.65
N LEU A 414 -24.74 18.19 25.17
CA LEU A 414 -24.01 16.94 25.10
C LEU A 414 -23.18 16.74 26.38
N GLN A 415 -23.22 15.54 26.94
CA GLN A 415 -22.29 15.13 28.00
C GLN A 415 -20.91 14.78 27.39
N GLU A 416 -20.92 14.08 26.28
CA GLU A 416 -19.76 13.74 25.46
C GLU A 416 -20.11 13.93 23.98
N ALA A 417 -19.19 14.53 23.21
CA ALA A 417 -19.39 14.80 21.80
C ALA A 417 -18.95 13.60 20.94
N PRO A 418 -19.73 13.19 19.93
CA PRO A 418 -19.22 12.28 18.88
C PRO A 418 -18.06 12.91 18.12
N THR A 419 -16.90 12.24 18.12
CA THR A 419 -15.64 12.74 17.54
C THR A 419 -14.99 11.75 16.55
N SER A 420 -15.76 10.81 16.05
CA SER A 420 -15.29 9.82 15.08
C SER A 420 -14.98 10.39 13.69
N HIS A 421 -15.42 11.60 13.39
CA HIS A 421 -15.23 12.26 12.11
C HIS A 421 -14.30 13.45 12.26
N PHE A 422 -13.43 13.67 11.28
CA PHE A 422 -12.52 14.81 11.25
C PHE A 422 -12.29 15.29 9.81
N ARG A 423 -11.70 16.45 9.66
CA ARG A 423 -11.39 17.07 8.37
C ARG A 423 -9.92 17.42 8.30
N ILE A 424 -9.39 17.34 7.09
CA ILE A 424 -8.05 17.83 6.76
C ILE A 424 -8.08 18.61 5.44
N ASN A 425 -7.12 19.49 5.25
CA ASN A 425 -6.87 20.09 3.95
C ASN A 425 -6.40 19.02 2.96
N LYS A 426 -6.88 19.09 1.72
CA LYS A 426 -6.57 18.12 0.66
C LYS A 426 -5.07 17.95 0.42
N ASN A 427 -4.28 18.98 0.67
CA ASN A 427 -2.82 18.91 0.53
C ASN A 427 -2.16 17.88 1.45
N TYR A 428 -2.84 17.45 2.52
CA TYR A 428 -2.38 16.41 3.45
C TYR A 428 -2.95 15.03 3.16
N GLU A 429 -3.78 14.87 2.12
CA GLU A 429 -4.42 13.58 1.79
C GLU A 429 -3.41 12.43 1.64
N TYR A 430 -2.27 12.71 1.01
CA TYR A 430 -1.22 11.73 0.78
C TYR A 430 -0.63 11.12 2.08
N LEU A 431 -0.69 11.85 3.20
CA LEU A 431 -0.23 11.37 4.50
C LEU A 431 -1.15 10.31 5.12
N LEU A 432 -2.41 10.29 4.70
CA LEU A 432 -3.42 9.37 5.23
C LEU A 432 -3.69 8.17 4.33
N ALA A 433 -3.07 8.12 3.16
CA ALA A 433 -3.37 7.12 2.14
C ALA A 433 -3.20 5.67 2.63
N ASN A 434 -2.13 5.39 3.39
CA ASN A 434 -1.89 4.05 3.92
C ASN A 434 -2.81 3.70 5.10
N LEU A 435 -3.14 4.67 5.95
CA LEU A 435 -4.14 4.49 7.01
C LEU A 435 -5.53 4.20 6.43
N GLU A 436 -5.86 4.86 5.32
CA GLU A 436 -7.08 4.60 4.57
C GLU A 436 -7.03 3.21 3.89
N PHE A 437 -5.88 2.84 3.32
CA PHE A 437 -5.68 1.53 2.70
C PHE A 437 -5.82 0.38 3.70
N ASN A 438 -5.32 0.56 4.92
CA ASN A 438 -5.38 -0.42 6.00
C ASN A 438 -6.67 -0.33 6.86
N ASN A 439 -7.69 0.38 6.40
CA ASN A 439 -9.00 0.46 7.04
C ASN A 439 -9.02 1.10 8.45
N PHE A 440 -8.03 1.95 8.81
CA PHE A 440 -8.08 2.75 10.04
C PHE A 440 -9.04 3.92 9.92
N ILE A 441 -9.10 4.50 8.72
CA ILE A 441 -9.95 5.65 8.39
C ILE A 441 -10.58 5.45 7.02
N TYR A 442 -11.66 6.18 6.77
CA TYR A 442 -12.39 6.14 5.51
C TYR A 442 -12.76 7.55 5.05
N LYS A 443 -12.53 7.82 3.78
CA LYS A 443 -12.95 9.06 3.12
C LYS A 443 -14.46 9.06 2.91
N LEU A 444 -15.14 10.14 3.31
CA LEU A 444 -16.60 10.28 3.19
C LEU A 444 -17.03 11.37 2.23
N GLY A 445 -16.27 12.45 2.12
CA GLY A 445 -16.68 13.59 1.29
C GLY A 445 -15.60 14.63 1.14
N GLU A 446 -15.84 15.56 0.20
CA GLU A 446 -15.03 16.75 0.00
C GLU A 446 -15.89 17.98 0.27
N LEU A 447 -15.32 18.95 0.97
CA LEU A 447 -15.95 20.22 1.30
C LEU A 447 -15.16 21.34 0.64
N SER A 448 -15.84 22.22 -0.11
CA SER A 448 -15.22 23.43 -0.63
C SER A 448 -15.44 24.56 0.37
N GLY A 449 -14.35 25.23 0.78
CA GLY A 449 -14.44 26.48 1.55
C GLY A 449 -15.24 27.53 0.79
N LYS A 450 -16.15 28.24 1.49
CA LYS A 450 -17.05 29.20 0.86
C LYS A 450 -16.42 30.57 0.58
N ASP A 451 -15.23 30.86 1.09
CA ASP A 451 -14.82 32.23 1.34
C ASP A 451 -13.70 32.82 0.47
N VAL A 452 -13.17 32.12 -0.57
CA VAL A 452 -12.16 32.75 -1.44
C VAL A 452 -12.39 32.39 -2.90
N ALA A 453 -12.73 33.40 -3.71
CA ALA A 453 -13.05 33.25 -5.14
C ALA A 453 -11.84 32.96 -6.05
N GLU A 454 -10.61 33.11 -5.59
CA GLU A 454 -9.41 33.04 -6.43
C GLU A 454 -8.62 31.72 -6.35
N ASP A 455 -8.78 30.88 -5.31
CA ASP A 455 -8.06 29.60 -5.19
C ASP A 455 -8.95 28.45 -4.70
N ARG A 456 -9.88 28.02 -5.54
CA ARG A 456 -10.82 26.92 -5.22
C ARG A 456 -10.14 25.59 -4.88
N PHE A 457 -8.91 25.36 -5.32
CA PHE A 457 -8.17 24.12 -5.08
C PHE A 457 -7.38 24.11 -3.76
N GLN A 458 -6.91 25.27 -3.28
CA GLN A 458 -6.13 25.35 -2.04
C GLN A 458 -6.99 25.21 -0.77
N ASN A 459 -8.30 25.44 -0.85
CA ASN A 459 -9.22 25.40 0.28
C ASN A 459 -10.16 24.19 0.28
N LEU A 460 -9.81 23.13 -0.45
CA LEU A 460 -10.58 21.90 -0.44
C LEU A 460 -10.23 21.09 0.80
N GLU A 461 -11.25 20.72 1.58
CA GLU A 461 -11.12 19.87 2.77
C GLU A 461 -11.74 18.51 2.52
N ILE A 462 -11.11 17.47 3.05
CA ILE A 462 -11.60 16.10 2.98
C ILE A 462 -12.12 15.69 4.35
N VAL A 463 -13.30 15.09 4.38
CA VAL A 463 -13.90 14.52 5.58
C VAL A 463 -13.56 13.04 5.64
N TYR A 464 -12.98 12.64 6.76
CA TYR A 464 -12.71 11.26 7.12
C TYR A 464 -13.53 10.82 8.32
N CYS A 465 -13.76 9.52 8.45
CA CYS A 465 -14.17 8.91 9.71
C CYS A 465 -13.22 7.79 10.10
N PHE A 466 -13.08 7.55 11.40
CA PHE A 466 -12.36 6.39 11.92
C PHE A 466 -13.13 5.09 11.66
N ASN A 467 -12.41 3.98 11.65
CA ASN A 467 -12.98 2.65 11.71
C ASN A 467 -13.90 2.51 12.95
N TYR A 468 -15.04 1.87 12.77
CA TYR A 468 -16.02 1.74 13.86
C TYR A 468 -15.48 0.91 15.04
N GLY A 469 -14.79 -0.20 14.75
CA GLY A 469 -14.17 -1.05 15.77
C GLY A 469 -13.06 -0.32 16.53
N LEU A 470 -12.26 0.50 15.84
CA LEU A 470 -11.29 1.40 16.46
C LEU A 470 -11.99 2.38 17.41
N CYS A 471 -13.09 2.99 16.98
CA CYS A 471 -13.87 3.92 17.82
C CYS A 471 -14.39 3.22 19.08
N SER A 472 -14.95 2.02 18.94
CA SER A 472 -15.41 1.22 20.09
C SER A 472 -14.27 0.93 21.07
N TYR A 473 -13.16 0.40 20.56
CA TYR A 473 -11.97 0.06 21.35
C TYR A 473 -11.36 1.26 22.09
N LYS A 474 -11.25 2.39 21.37
CA LYS A 474 -10.67 3.65 21.92
C LYS A 474 -11.70 4.50 22.66
N LYS A 475 -12.96 4.05 22.80
CA LYS A 475 -14.07 4.75 23.45
C LYS A 475 -14.36 6.13 22.83
N ILE A 476 -14.26 6.22 21.50
CA ILE A 476 -14.68 7.37 20.72
C ILE A 476 -16.14 7.15 20.31
N ILE A 477 -17.00 8.16 20.54
CA ILE A 477 -18.41 8.06 20.14
C ILE A 477 -18.52 8.23 18.63
N TYR A 478 -19.12 7.22 17.95
CA TYR A 478 -19.28 7.21 16.50
C TYR A 478 -20.51 8.01 16.04
N GLY A 479 -20.38 8.70 14.92
CA GLY A 479 -21.47 9.40 14.27
C GLY A 479 -21.61 10.85 14.71
N LYS A 480 -22.85 11.31 14.74
CA LYS A 480 -23.28 12.65 15.22
C LYS A 480 -24.51 12.50 16.09
N PRO A 481 -24.83 13.49 16.95
CA PRO A 481 -26.09 13.51 17.68
C PRO A 481 -27.30 13.51 16.71
N LYS A 482 -28.38 12.83 17.08
CA LYS A 482 -29.57 12.65 16.20
C LYS A 482 -30.23 13.98 15.80
N ASP A 483 -30.24 14.94 16.72
CA ASP A 483 -30.81 16.27 16.55
C ASP A 483 -29.93 17.23 15.75
N LYS A 484 -28.67 16.82 15.40
CA LYS A 484 -27.72 17.68 14.71
C LYS A 484 -27.70 17.41 13.21
N THR A 485 -27.45 18.47 12.43
CA THR A 485 -27.35 18.41 10.96
C THR A 485 -26.02 17.78 10.51
N ALA A 486 -25.91 17.48 9.22
CA ALA A 486 -24.66 17.05 8.60
C ALA A 486 -23.51 18.06 8.77
N LYS A 487 -23.83 19.35 9.03
CA LYS A 487 -22.84 20.39 9.33
C LYS A 487 -22.12 20.19 10.67
N TYR A 488 -22.54 19.25 11.51
CA TYR A 488 -21.86 18.93 12.77
C TYR A 488 -20.37 18.70 12.57
N TYR A 489 -19.98 17.86 11.60
CA TYR A 489 -18.59 17.57 11.30
C TYR A 489 -17.84 18.74 10.63
N GLN A 490 -18.57 19.76 10.18
CA GLN A 490 -17.99 20.93 9.51
C GLN A 490 -17.50 22.01 10.50
N GLN A 491 -17.71 21.81 11.80
CA GLN A 491 -17.23 22.72 12.82
C GLN A 491 -15.69 22.75 12.85
N ARG A 492 -15.09 23.94 13.12
CA ARG A 492 -13.64 24.16 13.08
C ARG A 492 -12.86 23.18 13.97
N LYS A 493 -13.45 22.73 15.07
CA LYS A 493 -12.83 21.80 16.01
C LYS A 493 -12.55 20.40 15.44
N PHE A 494 -13.18 20.04 14.34
CA PHE A 494 -12.92 18.80 13.61
C PHE A 494 -11.89 18.95 12.50
N ASN A 495 -11.31 20.15 12.31
CA ASN A 495 -10.23 20.37 11.34
C ASN A 495 -8.88 20.09 12.02
N TYR A 496 -8.24 18.99 11.60
CA TYR A 496 -6.95 18.54 12.16
C TYR A 496 -5.75 18.90 11.28
N SER A 497 -5.94 19.76 10.25
CA SER A 497 -4.87 20.16 9.31
C SER A 497 -3.66 20.77 10.02
N ASN A 498 -3.88 21.64 11.01
CA ASN A 498 -2.79 22.26 11.74
C ASN A 498 -1.94 21.22 12.48
N LYS A 499 -2.60 20.24 13.12
CA LYS A 499 -1.87 19.18 13.82
C LYS A 499 -1.02 18.33 12.87
N LEU A 500 -1.52 18.04 11.66
CA LEU A 500 -0.72 17.35 10.64
C LEU A 500 0.46 18.22 10.18
N GLY A 501 0.26 19.52 10.04
CA GLY A 501 1.33 20.47 9.73
C GLY A 501 2.40 20.49 10.82
N ASP A 502 2.00 20.49 12.09
CA ASP A 502 2.91 20.44 13.24
C ASP A 502 3.74 19.15 13.23
N ILE A 503 3.11 17.99 13.02
CA ILE A 503 3.80 16.69 12.92
C ILE A 503 4.85 16.71 11.80
N LEU A 504 4.51 17.24 10.62
CA LEU A 504 5.45 17.34 9.50
C LEU A 504 6.61 18.29 9.83
N THR A 505 6.31 19.40 10.52
CA THR A 505 7.33 20.36 10.93
C THR A 505 8.26 19.76 11.96
N GLU A 506 7.72 19.07 12.96
CA GLU A 506 8.49 18.35 13.98
C GLU A 506 9.33 17.17 13.42
N SER A 507 8.95 16.62 12.27
CA SER A 507 9.70 15.56 11.60
C SER A 507 10.91 16.07 10.81
N ARG A 508 11.12 17.37 10.73
CA ARG A 508 12.23 18.02 10.01
C ARG A 508 13.11 18.78 10.98
N LYS A 509 14.40 18.75 10.74
CA LYS A 509 15.38 19.58 11.42
C LYS A 509 16.47 20.01 10.47
N ILE A 510 17.26 20.98 10.88
CA ILE A 510 18.43 21.43 10.15
C ILE A 510 19.64 20.90 10.89
N GLN A 511 20.62 20.37 10.20
CA GLN A 511 21.82 19.84 10.81
C GLN A 511 23.07 20.19 10.00
N CYS A 512 24.18 20.48 10.69
CA CYS A 512 25.47 20.61 10.07
C CYS A 512 26.24 19.26 10.04
N PRO A 513 27.31 19.13 9.24
CA PRO A 513 28.16 17.92 9.20
C PRO A 513 28.77 17.52 10.54
N GLN A 514 28.92 18.48 11.48
CA GLN A 514 29.44 18.24 12.84
C GLN A 514 28.36 17.74 13.81
N GLY A 515 27.07 17.65 13.35
CA GLY A 515 25.97 17.12 14.15
C GLY A 515 25.19 18.15 14.95
N HIS A 516 25.48 19.46 14.85
CA HIS A 516 24.68 20.50 15.49
C HIS A 516 23.31 20.61 14.84
N GLU A 517 22.25 20.62 15.66
CA GLU A 517 20.86 20.57 15.22
C GLU A 517 20.13 21.90 15.51
N PHE A 518 19.32 22.33 14.55
CA PHE A 518 18.50 23.53 14.64
C PHE A 518 17.07 23.21 14.26
N SER A 519 16.13 23.97 14.83
CA SER A 519 14.72 23.82 14.48
C SER A 519 14.44 24.22 13.06
N ILE A 520 13.48 23.54 12.41
CA ILE A 520 13.02 23.91 11.06
C ILE A 520 12.43 25.34 11.01
N SER A 521 11.93 25.84 12.14
CA SER A 521 11.45 27.23 12.27
C SER A 521 12.57 28.28 12.06
N GLU A 522 13.81 27.89 12.19
CA GLU A 522 14.99 28.74 11.96
C GLU A 522 15.44 28.76 10.50
N LEU A 523 14.86 27.90 9.64
CA LEU A 523 15.26 27.71 8.24
C LEU A 523 15.31 29.01 7.44
N ASP A 524 14.29 29.84 7.54
CA ASP A 524 14.22 31.11 6.81
C ASP A 524 15.29 32.11 7.29
N GLY A 525 15.61 32.09 8.58
CA GLY A 525 16.73 32.84 9.15
C GLY A 525 18.06 32.31 8.61
N MET A 526 18.28 31.00 8.69
CA MET A 526 19.51 30.37 8.25
C MET A 526 19.75 30.52 6.73
N LYS A 527 18.71 30.42 5.90
CA LYS A 527 18.82 30.70 4.46
C LYS A 527 19.31 32.12 4.15
N LYS A 528 18.90 33.11 4.94
CA LYS A 528 19.38 34.50 4.80
C LYS A 528 20.87 34.67 5.11
N TYR A 529 21.41 33.80 5.94
CA TYR A 529 22.82 33.79 6.36
C TYR A 529 23.62 32.68 5.68
N GLY A 530 23.12 32.12 4.58
CA GLY A 530 23.81 31.12 3.77
C GLY A 530 23.89 29.74 4.40
N MET A 531 22.94 29.36 5.23
CA MET A 531 22.86 28.04 5.91
C MET A 531 24.10 27.69 6.76
N ARG A 532 24.78 28.68 7.32
CA ARG A 532 25.97 28.45 8.15
C ARG A 532 25.59 28.02 9.56
N CYS A 533 26.32 27.09 10.11
CA CYS A 533 26.16 26.63 11.49
C CYS A 533 26.67 27.69 12.47
N SER A 534 25.80 28.30 13.26
CA SER A 534 26.20 29.29 14.26
C SER A 534 27.11 28.69 15.32
N THR A 535 26.85 27.46 15.77
CA THR A 535 27.66 26.77 16.78
C THR A 535 29.08 26.48 16.29
N CYS A 536 29.24 25.97 15.06
CA CYS A 536 30.56 25.75 14.47
C CYS A 536 31.33 27.06 14.28
N MET A 537 30.64 28.16 13.96
CA MET A 537 31.26 29.48 13.83
C MET A 537 31.78 30.00 15.17
N ASP A 538 31.01 29.82 16.23
CA ASP A 538 31.39 30.24 17.61
C ASP A 538 32.57 29.40 18.16
N GLU A 539 32.66 28.12 17.75
CA GLU A 539 33.75 27.22 18.14
C GLU A 539 35.01 27.39 17.30
N GLY A 540 35.00 28.29 16.30
CA GLY A 540 36.15 28.59 15.45
C GLY A 540 36.47 27.53 14.41
N GLU A 541 35.58 26.61 14.17
CA GLU A 541 35.67 25.61 13.12
C GLU A 541 35.27 26.18 11.76
N ASN A 542 35.85 25.66 10.69
CA ASN A 542 35.61 26.09 9.32
C ASN A 542 34.12 26.03 8.97
N ASP A 543 33.68 27.00 8.15
CA ASP A 543 32.29 27.18 7.66
C ASP A 543 31.54 25.85 7.34
N SER A 544 30.89 25.28 8.33
CA SER A 544 30.02 24.11 8.15
C SER A 544 28.66 24.56 7.68
N LEU A 545 28.27 24.17 6.47
CA LEU A 545 26.95 24.42 5.91
C LEU A 545 25.95 23.41 6.49
N CYS A 546 24.84 23.92 6.99
CA CYS A 546 23.73 23.11 7.46
C CYS A 546 22.83 22.66 6.31
N GLU A 547 22.31 21.46 6.41
CA GLU A 547 21.33 20.90 5.49
C GLU A 547 19.99 20.62 6.19
N GLU A 548 18.89 20.77 5.47
CA GLU A 548 17.59 20.35 5.95
C GLU A 548 17.52 18.83 5.88
N ILE A 549 17.30 18.19 7.02
CA ILE A 549 17.18 16.73 7.11
C ILE A 549 15.83 16.33 7.72
N ASN A 550 15.29 15.20 7.30
CA ASN A 550 14.24 14.53 8.04
C ASN A 550 14.85 13.87 9.28
N ILE A 551 14.20 14.01 10.43
CA ILE A 551 14.66 13.39 11.69
C ILE A 551 14.89 11.89 11.53
N ASN A 552 14.13 11.26 10.63
CA ASN A 552 14.24 9.84 10.33
C ASN A 552 15.37 9.49 9.34
N SER A 553 16.05 10.48 8.72
CA SER A 553 17.08 10.22 7.72
C SER A 553 18.35 9.58 8.30
N TYR A 554 18.64 9.79 9.59
CA TYR A 554 19.74 9.13 10.29
C TYR A 554 19.46 7.65 10.55
N THR A 555 18.28 7.33 11.00
CA THR A 555 17.79 5.95 11.14
C THR A 555 17.78 5.22 9.79
N ARG A 556 17.58 5.97 8.74
CA ARG A 556 17.39 5.58 7.37
C ARG A 556 18.57 4.90 6.69
N ASN A 557 19.73 5.56 6.67
CA ASN A 557 20.92 5.05 5.96
C ASN A 557 21.53 3.84 6.68
N ASP A 558 21.35 3.75 7.98
CA ASP A 558 21.96 2.77 8.84
C ASP A 558 21.11 1.49 8.98
N ILE A 559 19.78 1.62 8.88
CA ILE A 559 18.87 0.45 8.84
C ILE A 559 18.88 -0.22 7.47
N ALA A 560 18.94 0.57 6.39
CA ALA A 560 19.00 0.03 5.03
C ALA A 560 20.26 -0.81 4.77
N SER A 561 21.37 -0.51 5.47
CA SER A 561 22.64 -1.25 5.31
C SER A 561 22.71 -2.55 6.09
N ASP A 562 21.93 -2.73 7.18
CA ASP A 562 22.18 -3.83 8.14
C ASP A 562 20.98 -4.73 8.42
N ASN A 563 19.75 -4.38 8.04
CA ASN A 563 18.50 -5.18 8.18
C ASN A 563 18.34 -6.01 9.48
N ARG A 564 18.98 -5.56 10.61
CA ARG A 564 19.08 -6.36 11.84
C ARG A 564 17.85 -6.25 12.73
N TRP A 565 17.25 -5.06 12.79
CA TRP A 565 16.18 -4.74 13.73
C TRP A 565 14.95 -4.14 13.03
N THR A 566 13.79 -4.43 13.59
CA THR A 566 12.54 -3.77 13.24
C THR A 566 12.47 -2.39 13.89
N ILE A 567 11.56 -1.54 13.40
CA ILE A 567 11.32 -0.19 13.99
C ILE A 567 10.98 -0.29 15.48
N SER A 568 10.13 -1.24 15.85
CA SER A 568 9.73 -1.46 17.25
C SER A 568 10.93 -1.87 18.10
N GLU A 569 11.82 -2.71 17.59
CA GLU A 569 13.04 -3.12 18.27
C GLU A 569 14.00 -1.94 18.43
N ILE A 570 14.17 -1.10 17.41
CA ILE A 570 15.01 0.11 17.47
C ILE A 570 14.46 1.10 18.51
N LYS A 571 13.17 1.40 18.49
CA LYS A 571 12.55 2.28 19.50
C LYS A 571 12.81 1.75 20.93
N ILE A 572 12.73 0.44 21.13
CA ILE A 572 13.00 -0.19 22.43
C ILE A 572 14.47 -0.10 22.80
N LEU A 573 15.38 -0.44 21.90
CA LEU A 573 16.83 -0.40 22.14
C LEU A 573 17.32 1.01 22.43
N THR A 574 16.87 1.99 21.65
CA THR A 574 17.21 3.42 21.88
C THR A 574 16.62 3.96 23.17
N ALA A 575 15.39 3.55 23.56
CA ALA A 575 14.81 3.93 24.83
C ALA A 575 15.59 3.31 26.01
N ILE A 576 15.98 2.04 25.95
CA ILE A 576 16.82 1.42 26.99
C ILE A 576 18.12 2.18 27.12
N TYR A 577 18.82 2.46 26.00
CA TYR A 577 20.05 3.24 26.00
C TYR A 577 19.87 4.62 26.69
N LYS A 578 18.84 5.36 26.30
CA LYS A 578 18.50 6.68 26.88
C LYS A 578 18.30 6.62 28.40
N TYR A 579 17.63 5.59 28.91
CA TYR A 579 17.44 5.39 30.35
C TYR A 579 18.71 4.97 31.07
N GLU A 580 19.57 4.16 30.42
CA GLU A 580 20.89 3.79 30.97
C GLU A 580 21.81 5.02 31.10
N GLN A 581 21.83 5.90 30.09
CA GLN A 581 22.59 7.15 30.14
C GLN A 581 22.13 8.10 31.28
N ARG A 582 20.83 8.05 31.60
CA ARG A 582 20.26 8.78 32.74
C ARG A 582 20.48 8.09 34.08
N LYS A 583 21.19 6.96 34.11
CA LYS A 583 21.41 6.12 35.28
C LYS A 583 20.11 5.74 36.00
N SER A 584 19.04 5.52 35.24
CA SER A 584 17.71 5.19 35.77
C SER A 584 17.71 3.78 36.37
N PRO A 585 17.29 3.60 37.61
CA PRO A 585 17.22 2.28 38.23
C PRO A 585 16.05 1.45 37.64
N ASN A 586 16.31 0.16 37.36
CA ASN A 586 15.27 -0.82 37.04
C ASN A 586 14.41 -0.50 35.81
N ILE A 587 15.02 -0.35 34.62
CA ILE A 587 14.31 -0.22 33.34
C ILE A 587 13.47 -1.49 33.10
N ASN A 588 12.15 -1.36 33.07
CA ASN A 588 11.23 -2.49 32.90
C ASN A 588 10.19 -2.22 31.81
N ALA A 589 9.39 -3.24 31.47
CA ALA A 589 8.41 -3.14 30.41
C ALA A 589 7.37 -2.02 30.61
N SER A 590 7.00 -1.70 31.85
CA SER A 590 6.04 -0.62 32.12
C SER A 590 6.61 0.77 31.88
N ILE A 591 7.90 0.97 32.15
CA ILE A 591 8.61 2.23 31.87
C ILE A 591 8.75 2.42 30.35
N LEU A 592 9.24 1.38 29.67
CA LEU A 592 9.41 1.41 28.21
C LEU A 592 8.07 1.55 27.48
N ALA A 593 7.00 0.90 27.98
CA ALA A 593 5.66 1.02 27.43
C ALA A 593 5.14 2.45 27.44
N LYS A 594 5.42 3.21 28.49
CA LYS A 594 5.05 4.64 28.58
C LYS A 594 5.90 5.51 27.65
N GLU A 595 7.20 5.24 27.53
CA GLU A 595 8.11 6.01 26.67
C GLU A 595 7.82 5.80 25.19
N ILE A 596 7.40 4.58 24.80
CA ILE A 596 7.23 4.18 23.39
C ILE A 596 5.75 4.17 22.99
N ASP A 597 4.84 4.41 23.92
CA ASP A 597 3.38 4.34 23.78
C ASP A 597 2.90 3.00 23.20
N ARG A 598 3.31 1.92 23.85
CA ARG A 598 2.91 0.54 23.53
C ARG A 598 2.47 -0.21 24.77
N THR A 599 1.76 -1.33 24.60
CA THR A 599 1.33 -2.12 25.75
C THR A 599 2.52 -2.81 26.42
N THR A 600 2.46 -2.93 27.74
CA THR A 600 3.48 -3.63 28.55
C THR A 600 3.70 -5.07 28.07
N GLN A 601 2.64 -5.75 27.58
CA GLN A 601 2.73 -7.09 27.03
C GLN A 601 3.54 -7.13 25.74
N HIS A 602 3.31 -6.17 24.82
CA HIS A 602 4.06 -6.05 23.58
C HIS A 602 5.55 -5.82 23.87
N ILE A 603 5.87 -4.84 24.72
CA ILE A 603 7.27 -4.58 25.12
C ILE A 603 7.91 -5.83 25.74
N GLY A 604 7.19 -6.54 26.62
CA GLY A 604 7.68 -7.77 27.24
C GLY A 604 8.00 -8.88 26.25
N HIS A 605 7.18 -8.99 25.18
CA HIS A 605 7.40 -9.97 24.11
C HIS A 605 8.62 -9.59 23.25
N VAL A 606 8.69 -8.36 22.78
CA VAL A 606 9.81 -7.89 21.94
C VAL A 606 11.14 -7.94 22.72
N CYS A 607 11.18 -7.51 24.00
CA CYS A 607 12.36 -7.62 24.82
C CYS A 607 12.78 -9.08 25.08
N LYS A 608 11.84 -10.05 25.08
CA LYS A 608 12.16 -11.46 25.15
C LYS A 608 12.85 -11.94 23.89
N GLU A 609 12.35 -11.56 22.72
CA GLU A 609 12.96 -11.89 21.42
C GLU A 609 14.35 -11.26 21.27
N LEU A 610 14.49 -9.97 21.60
CA LEU A 610 15.78 -9.28 21.62
C LEU A 610 16.79 -9.94 22.59
N SER A 611 16.31 -10.44 23.73
CA SER A 611 17.15 -11.16 24.68
C SER A 611 17.59 -12.54 24.15
N ASN A 612 16.71 -13.26 23.45
CA ASN A 612 17.06 -14.53 22.80
C ASN A 612 18.14 -14.31 21.72
N ASN A 613 18.09 -13.18 21.03
CA ASN A 613 19.07 -12.77 20.01
C ASN A 613 20.31 -12.07 20.60
N LYS A 614 20.44 -12.00 21.93
CA LYS A 614 21.56 -11.38 22.67
C LYS A 614 21.71 -9.87 22.49
N TYR A 615 20.69 -9.17 22.03
CA TYR A 615 20.68 -7.71 21.90
C TYR A 615 20.24 -6.99 23.18
N VAL A 616 19.54 -7.68 24.10
CA VAL A 616 19.10 -7.14 25.40
C VAL A 616 19.43 -8.14 26.49
N ILE A 617 19.96 -7.65 27.61
CA ILE A 617 20.13 -8.44 28.82
C ILE A 617 18.85 -8.33 29.63
N ARG A 618 18.25 -9.47 29.95
CA ARG A 618 17.00 -9.57 30.70
C ARG A 618 17.26 -10.23 32.02
N THR A 619 17.13 -9.46 33.12
CA THR A 619 17.42 -9.93 34.48
C THR A 619 16.18 -9.84 35.36
N LYS A 620 16.14 -10.69 36.39
CA LYS A 620 15.07 -10.71 37.37
C LYS A 620 15.67 -10.77 38.76
N LYS A 621 15.47 -9.76 39.59
CA LYS A 621 16.05 -9.69 40.95
C LYS A 621 15.36 -10.59 41.95
N LYS A 622 14.03 -10.82 41.78
CA LYS A 622 13.20 -11.75 42.55
C LYS A 622 12.17 -12.42 41.64
N PRO A 623 11.68 -13.64 41.91
CA PRO A 623 10.70 -14.32 41.06
C PRO A 623 9.43 -13.52 40.79
N GLU A 624 8.92 -12.80 41.78
CA GLU A 624 7.71 -11.96 41.72
C GLU A 624 7.91 -10.58 41.10
N TRP A 625 9.17 -10.15 40.87
CA TRP A 625 9.46 -8.81 40.30
C TRP A 625 9.41 -8.82 38.78
N PRO A 626 9.08 -7.66 38.16
CA PRO A 626 9.17 -7.52 36.71
C PRO A 626 10.61 -7.67 36.23
N TYR A 627 10.77 -8.09 34.97
CA TYR A 627 12.09 -8.13 34.34
C TYR A 627 12.68 -6.73 34.21
N SER A 628 13.97 -6.63 34.46
CA SER A 628 14.78 -5.44 34.18
C SER A 628 15.57 -5.66 32.90
N TYR A 629 15.70 -4.62 32.09
CA TYR A 629 16.35 -4.65 30.79
C TYR A 629 17.59 -3.75 30.80
N SER A 630 18.65 -4.23 30.14
CA SER A 630 19.88 -3.48 29.90
C SER A 630 20.49 -3.88 28.55
N LEU A 631 21.39 -3.06 28.01
CA LEU A 631 22.06 -3.33 26.75
C LEU A 631 23.44 -3.95 27.00
N PRO A 632 23.82 -5.04 26.24
CA PRO A 632 25.21 -5.47 26.17
C PRO A 632 26.05 -4.41 25.44
N ASN A 633 27.33 -4.31 25.78
CA ASN A 633 28.26 -3.37 25.10
C ASN A 633 28.26 -3.55 23.59
N SER A 634 28.22 -4.82 23.12
CA SER A 634 28.12 -5.12 21.67
C SER A 634 26.90 -4.51 20.99
N THR A 635 25.75 -4.42 21.69
CA THR A 635 24.54 -3.77 21.15
C THR A 635 24.69 -2.26 21.20
N VAL A 636 25.30 -1.71 22.24
CA VAL A 636 25.60 -0.27 22.34
C VAL A 636 26.51 0.15 21.18
N ASP A 637 27.60 -0.60 20.94
CA ASP A 637 28.50 -0.35 19.81
C ASP A 637 27.78 -0.41 18.46
N LEU A 638 26.87 -1.35 18.27
CA LEU A 638 26.05 -1.44 17.07
C LEU A 638 25.11 -0.23 16.92
N LEU A 639 24.49 0.22 18.01
CA LEU A 639 23.62 1.40 17.99
C LEU A 639 24.42 2.69 17.69
N ILE A 640 25.63 2.81 18.21
CA ILE A 640 26.53 3.94 17.94
C ILE A 640 27.02 3.90 16.48
N ASN A 641 27.48 2.74 16.01
CA ASN A 641 27.93 2.55 14.63
C ASN A 641 26.80 2.80 13.62
N ALA A 642 25.57 2.41 13.98
CA ALA A 642 24.37 2.71 13.22
C ALA A 642 23.85 4.14 13.46
N LYS A 643 24.58 5.00 14.15
CA LYS A 643 24.22 6.40 14.52
C LYS A 643 22.82 6.55 15.11
N LEU A 644 22.27 5.50 15.69
CA LEU A 644 20.96 5.51 16.34
C LEU A 644 21.02 6.16 17.72
N VAL A 645 22.19 6.26 18.29
CA VAL A 645 22.50 6.91 19.57
C VAL A 645 23.87 7.58 19.52
N ILE A 646 24.06 8.64 20.31
CA ILE A 646 25.32 9.39 20.37
C ILE A 646 26.18 8.85 21.50
N ASN A 647 27.47 8.60 21.23
CA ASN A 647 28.42 8.22 22.26
C ASN A 647 28.82 9.46 23.06
N LYS A 648 28.42 9.57 24.34
CA LYS A 648 28.78 10.68 25.23
C LYS A 648 30.26 10.70 25.71
N ILE A 649 31.08 9.76 25.23
CA ILE A 649 32.49 9.66 25.64
C ILE A 649 33.41 10.51 24.75
N GLU A 650 32.90 11.07 23.66
CA GLU A 650 33.65 11.92 22.72
C GLU A 650 33.27 13.42 22.85
N CYS A 651 32.79 13.87 23.98
CA CYS A 651 32.62 15.29 24.33
C CYS A 651 33.56 15.68 25.43
#